data_a5c3f74d25f8d5d58949da7f13bbab42
#
_entry.id   a5c3f74d25f8d5d58949da7f13bbab42
#
_cell.length_a   1.000
_cell.length_b   1.000
_cell.length_c   1.000
_cell.angle_alpha   90.00
_cell.angle_beta   90.00
_cell.angle_gamma   90.00
#
_symmetry.space_group_name_H-M   'P 1'
#
loop_
_entity.id
_entity.type
_entity.pdbx_description
1 polymer ?
#
loop_
_entity_poly.entity_id
_entity_poly.type
_entity_poly.pdbx_seq_one_letter_code
_entity_poly.pdbx_strand_id
1 'polypeptide(L)'
;MTKLNLCAASIALALSGAALAAPTAPSIDLYGSNNLQFSKIELAMETTAGYNQMVKYHDQATISVKFNQWSGNTGDTYNIYFDGVKVASGPISGSQTAATFQYGKGGLYQMEIEACDATGCAKSAPAEITIADTDGSHLKPLTMNVDPNNKSYNTDPSLVVGTYFVEWGIYGRNYTVDNIPAQNLTHILYGFIPICGPNESVKSVGGNSFNALQTACQGVPDYEVVIHDPWAAYQKSFPQAGHQYSTPIKGNYAMMMALKQRYPDLKIIPSIGGWTLSDPFFDFVDKKNRDTFVASVKRFLTTWKFYDGVDIDWEFPGGDGAAPNLGDPARDGQAYVDLMRELRTMLNELEAETGRTYELTSAIGVGHDKIEDVNYADAIQYMDYIFAMTYDFYGGWNNVPGHQTALYCGNFMRPGQCDGTGVDENGVPYKGPAYTSDHGIQLLLAQGVPANKLVLGTAMYGRGWEGVMPSTLRDPNDPMTGTATGKLKGSTAQGVWEDGVIDYKGIKSFMLGPNSTGINGYEYGYDEQAEAPYVWNRTTGELITFDDHRSVLAKGAYAKSLGLAGLFSWEIDADNGDILNAMHEGLAGGVVIPPNKKPTANAGADVVVVGPATVTLDGSASKDAEGPIASYAWTQVSGPAVTLTGANTASASFDAPEVTAAQQFTFQLTVTDADGASASDTVVVTVNAKDTGPVNTAPVAKVTAPATANAGDVVVVDASASTDADNDTLTYTWQLPAGLVAQTNGAQVTFTAAEYTADTSLTFTVTVSDGQASSVASTTVVVAKKVDNGGTCSNAWDASAVYTGGQQVTHAGKTWEAKWWTTGEDPSKSGQWGVWKEIGPANCN
;
A
#
# COMPACT_ATOMS: atom_id res chain seq x y z
N MET A 1 29.66 -107.58 -0.37
CA MET A 1 28.69 -107.13 0.63
C MET A 1 29.21 -105.88 1.20
N THR A 2 28.72 -104.81 0.74
CA THR A 2 28.72 -103.50 1.50
C THR A 2 28.11 -102.45 0.59
N LYS A 3 27.02 -101.94 1.01
CA LYS A 3 26.23 -100.95 0.25
C LYS A 3 26.86 -99.57 0.37
N LEU A 4 27.13 -98.90 -0.77
CA LEU A 4 27.43 -97.46 -0.81
C LEU A 4 26.14 -96.64 -0.87
N ASN A 5 25.94 -95.82 0.11
CA ASN A 5 24.90 -94.76 0.08
C ASN A 5 25.43 -93.51 -0.65
N LEU A 6 24.77 -93.15 -1.76
CA LEU A 6 24.95 -91.84 -2.41
C LEU A 6 24.06 -90.83 -1.71
N CYS A 7 24.67 -89.83 -1.11
CA CYS A 7 23.99 -88.57 -0.71
C CYS A 7 23.85 -87.65 -1.94
N ALA A 8 22.64 -87.41 -2.38
CA ALA A 8 22.35 -86.35 -3.37
C ALA A 8 22.25 -85.03 -2.66
N ALA A 9 23.18 -84.10 -2.96
CA ALA A 9 23.13 -82.72 -2.50
C ALA A 9 22.24 -81.92 -3.47
N SER A 10 21.07 -81.53 -3.01
CA SER A 10 20.20 -80.60 -3.74
C SER A 10 20.76 -79.16 -3.63
N ILE A 11 21.28 -78.61 -4.71
CA ILE A 11 21.62 -77.24 -4.82
C ILE A 11 20.31 -76.43 -5.01
N ALA A 12 19.83 -75.79 -3.96
CA ALA A 12 18.78 -74.79 -4.09
C ALA A 12 19.39 -73.49 -4.67
N LEU A 13 19.12 -73.18 -5.95
CA LEU A 13 19.35 -71.88 -6.51
C LEU A 13 18.40 -70.87 -5.80
N ALA A 14 18.91 -70.05 -4.87
CA ALA A 14 18.24 -68.92 -4.41
C ALA A 14 18.28 -67.87 -5.54
N LEU A 15 17.22 -67.75 -6.30
CA LEU A 15 16.94 -66.57 -7.10
C LEU A 15 16.70 -65.44 -6.10
N SER A 16 17.75 -64.62 -5.83
CA SER A 16 17.59 -63.36 -5.23
C SER A 16 16.83 -62.47 -6.22
N GLY A 17 15.51 -62.47 -6.12
CA GLY A 17 14.72 -61.40 -6.77
C GLY A 17 15.22 -60.09 -6.22
N ALA A 18 15.93 -59.32 -7.04
CA ALA A 18 16.18 -57.95 -6.72
C ALA A 18 14.80 -57.34 -6.44
N ALA A 19 14.55 -56.93 -5.20
CA ALA A 19 13.35 -56.16 -4.91
C ALA A 19 13.40 -54.93 -5.84
N LEU A 20 12.46 -54.87 -6.75
CA LEU A 20 12.32 -53.69 -7.60
C LEU A 20 12.17 -52.50 -6.67
N ALA A 21 13.04 -51.53 -6.80
CA ALA A 21 12.96 -50.30 -6.00
C ALA A 21 11.72 -49.50 -6.42
N ALA A 22 11.07 -48.88 -5.45
CA ALA A 22 9.97 -47.96 -5.73
C ALA A 22 10.39 -46.90 -6.78
N PRO A 23 9.44 -46.31 -7.50
CA PRO A 23 9.74 -45.27 -8.49
C PRO A 23 10.56 -44.13 -7.90
N THR A 24 11.43 -43.55 -8.71
CA THR A 24 12.14 -42.33 -8.35
C THR A 24 11.15 -41.17 -8.34
N ALA A 25 11.25 -40.28 -7.35
CA ALA A 25 10.42 -39.09 -7.27
C ALA A 25 10.56 -38.24 -8.56
N PRO A 26 9.45 -37.83 -9.18
CA PRO A 26 9.49 -36.98 -10.35
C PRO A 26 10.09 -35.59 -10.04
N SER A 27 10.78 -35.01 -11.01
CA SER A 27 11.25 -33.60 -10.99
C SER A 27 10.46 -32.80 -12.00
N ILE A 28 9.78 -31.77 -11.55
CA ILE A 28 8.95 -30.93 -12.42
C ILE A 28 9.86 -30.07 -13.31
N ASP A 29 9.61 -30.08 -14.60
CA ASP A 29 10.27 -29.20 -15.57
C ASP A 29 9.51 -27.87 -15.63
N LEU A 30 9.92 -26.89 -14.85
CA LEU A 30 9.28 -25.58 -14.77
C LEU A 30 9.24 -24.88 -16.11
N TYR A 31 10.35 -24.86 -16.83
CA TYR A 31 10.46 -24.20 -18.12
C TYR A 31 9.58 -24.86 -19.19
N GLY A 32 9.65 -26.19 -19.29
CA GLY A 32 8.80 -26.98 -20.18
C GLY A 32 7.32 -27.00 -19.80
N SER A 33 6.96 -26.48 -18.63
CA SER A 33 5.59 -26.37 -18.08
C SER A 33 5.13 -24.90 -17.96
N ASN A 34 5.59 -24.02 -18.81
CA ASN A 34 5.23 -22.60 -18.80
C ASN A 34 5.43 -21.92 -17.44
N ASN A 35 6.48 -22.27 -16.71
CA ASN A 35 6.74 -21.82 -15.33
C ASN A 35 5.55 -22.04 -14.39
N LEU A 36 4.72 -23.05 -14.67
CA LEU A 36 3.47 -23.38 -13.96
C LEU A 36 2.45 -22.23 -13.93
N GLN A 37 2.43 -21.41 -14.99
CA GLN A 37 1.47 -20.33 -15.18
C GLN A 37 0.46 -20.70 -16.28
N PHE A 38 -0.79 -20.92 -15.90
CA PHE A 38 -1.89 -21.27 -16.81
C PHE A 38 -3.05 -20.32 -16.61
N SER A 39 -3.98 -20.26 -17.56
CA SER A 39 -5.08 -19.29 -17.51
C SER A 39 -6.34 -19.86 -18.18
N LYS A 40 -7.50 -19.45 -17.68
CA LYS A 40 -8.81 -19.63 -18.29
C LYS A 40 -9.14 -18.53 -19.28
N ILE A 41 -8.33 -17.48 -19.34
CA ILE A 41 -8.51 -16.38 -20.29
C ILE A 41 -7.26 -16.27 -21.18
N GLU A 42 -7.48 -16.11 -22.46
CA GLU A 42 -6.46 -15.78 -23.43
C GLU A 42 -6.52 -14.28 -23.72
N LEU A 43 -5.42 -13.59 -23.49
CA LEU A 43 -5.27 -12.15 -23.73
C LEU A 43 -4.18 -11.93 -24.79
N ALA A 44 -4.60 -11.51 -25.98
CA ALA A 44 -3.66 -11.17 -27.02
C ALA A 44 -2.87 -9.90 -26.67
N MET A 45 -1.60 -9.88 -27.01
CA MET A 45 -0.71 -8.73 -26.79
C MET A 45 -0.66 -7.79 -28.01
N GLU A 46 -1.39 -8.13 -29.09
CA GLU A 46 -1.44 -7.33 -30.30
C GLU A 46 -2.44 -6.17 -30.10
N THR A 47 -1.98 -4.94 -30.30
CA THR A 47 -2.80 -3.73 -30.13
C THR A 47 -3.59 -3.35 -31.39
N THR A 48 -3.58 -4.18 -32.42
CA THR A 48 -4.20 -3.90 -33.72
C THR A 48 -5.45 -4.73 -34.00
N ALA A 49 -5.84 -5.59 -33.06
CA ALA A 49 -7.04 -6.42 -33.17
C ALA A 49 -8.16 -5.86 -32.30
N GLY A 50 -9.41 -6.09 -32.71
CA GLY A 50 -10.59 -5.70 -31.93
C GLY A 50 -10.75 -6.54 -30.67
N TYR A 51 -11.51 -6.01 -29.71
CA TYR A 51 -11.70 -6.58 -28.38
C TYR A 51 -12.09 -8.06 -28.40
N ASN A 52 -13.06 -8.47 -29.22
CA ASN A 52 -13.53 -9.86 -29.30
C ASN A 52 -12.48 -10.84 -29.86
N GLN A 53 -11.41 -10.34 -30.48
CA GLN A 53 -10.28 -11.15 -30.93
C GLN A 53 -9.18 -11.22 -29.86
N MET A 54 -9.02 -10.15 -29.08
CA MET A 54 -8.00 -10.01 -28.07
C MET A 54 -8.32 -10.74 -26.78
N VAL A 55 -9.61 -10.87 -26.44
CA VAL A 55 -10.07 -11.43 -25.16
C VAL A 55 -10.94 -12.66 -25.44
N LYS A 56 -10.45 -13.82 -24.97
CA LYS A 56 -11.20 -15.09 -25.09
C LYS A 56 -11.22 -15.79 -23.73
N TYR A 57 -12.41 -15.95 -23.20
CA TYR A 57 -12.61 -16.67 -21.94
C TYR A 57 -13.01 -18.13 -22.19
N HIS A 58 -12.47 -19.04 -21.40
CA HIS A 58 -12.74 -20.48 -21.46
C HIS A 58 -13.21 -21.00 -20.10
N ASP A 59 -14.14 -21.94 -20.09
CA ASP A 59 -14.62 -22.56 -18.85
C ASP A 59 -13.53 -23.34 -18.11
N GLN A 60 -12.52 -23.83 -18.85
CA GLN A 60 -11.42 -24.60 -18.32
C GLN A 60 -10.08 -24.11 -18.88
N ALA A 61 -9.05 -24.10 -18.04
CA ALA A 61 -7.67 -23.91 -18.45
C ALA A 61 -7.09 -25.22 -19.00
N THR A 62 -6.35 -25.12 -20.09
CA THR A 62 -5.54 -26.24 -20.59
C THR A 62 -4.20 -26.24 -19.87
N ILE A 63 -3.98 -27.23 -18.99
CA ILE A 63 -2.77 -27.38 -18.21
C ILE A 63 -1.87 -28.40 -18.91
N SER A 64 -0.63 -28.01 -19.22
CA SER A 64 0.39 -28.88 -19.80
C SER A 64 1.64 -28.82 -18.94
N VAL A 65 1.89 -29.87 -18.19
CA VAL A 65 3.05 -29.99 -17.30
C VAL A 65 3.97 -31.08 -17.78
N LYS A 66 5.28 -30.86 -17.67
CA LYS A 66 6.33 -31.83 -17.97
C LYS A 66 7.09 -32.16 -16.70
N PHE A 67 7.47 -33.41 -16.57
CA PHE A 67 8.30 -33.87 -15.46
C PHE A 67 9.30 -34.91 -15.94
N ASN A 68 10.37 -35.03 -15.19
CA ASN A 68 11.53 -35.85 -15.53
C ASN A 68 11.85 -36.83 -14.40
N GLN A 69 12.29 -38.06 -14.78
CA GLN A 69 12.84 -39.08 -13.89
C GLN A 69 14.12 -39.59 -14.58
N TRP A 70 15.25 -38.93 -14.38
CA TRP A 70 16.48 -39.16 -15.14
C TRP A 70 17.27 -40.37 -14.69
N SER A 71 16.98 -40.92 -13.53
CA SER A 71 17.69 -42.11 -12.98
C SER A 71 16.74 -42.97 -12.16
N GLY A 72 17.05 -44.25 -12.05
CA GLY A 72 16.26 -45.21 -11.29
C GLY A 72 15.02 -45.71 -12.02
N ASN A 73 14.03 -46.23 -11.26
CA ASN A 73 12.77 -46.68 -11.78
C ASN A 73 11.83 -45.50 -12.06
N THR A 74 11.30 -45.41 -13.29
CA THR A 74 10.42 -44.29 -13.69
C THR A 74 8.96 -44.54 -13.26
N GLY A 75 8.56 -45.68 -12.87
CA GLY A 75 7.15 -46.06 -12.65
C GLY A 75 6.37 -46.29 -13.95
N ASP A 76 5.12 -46.72 -13.81
CA ASP A 76 4.22 -47.05 -14.93
C ASP A 76 3.17 -45.95 -15.15
N THR A 77 2.74 -45.29 -14.07
CA THR A 77 1.67 -44.32 -14.06
C THR A 77 2.02 -43.09 -13.21
N TYR A 78 1.44 -41.96 -13.57
CA TYR A 78 1.51 -40.73 -12.76
C TYR A 78 0.13 -40.35 -12.24
N ASN A 79 0.13 -39.68 -11.09
CA ASN A 79 -0.99 -38.89 -10.54
C ASN A 79 -0.52 -37.49 -10.31
N ILE A 80 -1.36 -36.49 -10.65
CA ILE A 80 -1.13 -35.08 -10.34
C ILE A 80 -2.14 -34.66 -9.30
N TYR A 81 -1.64 -33.97 -8.26
CA TYR A 81 -2.43 -33.48 -7.15
C TYR A 81 -2.29 -31.95 -7.06
N PHE A 82 -3.41 -31.29 -6.77
CA PHE A 82 -3.47 -29.87 -6.36
C PHE A 82 -3.97 -29.83 -4.92
N ASP A 83 -3.16 -29.31 -4.01
CA ASP A 83 -3.44 -29.27 -2.56
C ASP A 83 -3.89 -30.64 -2.02
N GLY A 84 -3.24 -31.68 -2.47
CA GLY A 84 -3.54 -33.07 -2.09
C GLY A 84 -4.76 -33.71 -2.80
N VAL A 85 -5.52 -32.94 -3.60
CA VAL A 85 -6.64 -33.45 -4.39
C VAL A 85 -6.13 -33.90 -5.76
N LYS A 86 -6.41 -35.19 -6.11
CA LYS A 86 -6.03 -35.73 -7.42
C LYS A 86 -6.83 -35.05 -8.55
N VAL A 87 -6.13 -34.44 -9.51
CA VAL A 87 -6.73 -33.73 -10.64
C VAL A 87 -6.48 -34.40 -11.98
N ALA A 88 -5.41 -35.18 -12.13
CA ALA A 88 -5.11 -35.89 -13.36
C ALA A 88 -4.32 -37.17 -13.08
N SER A 89 -4.33 -38.09 -14.03
CA SER A 89 -3.50 -39.31 -14.03
C SER A 89 -3.30 -39.82 -15.45
N GLY A 90 -2.22 -40.58 -15.66
CA GLY A 90 -1.93 -41.15 -16.96
C GLY A 90 -0.72 -42.09 -16.93
N PRO A 91 -0.36 -42.67 -18.06
CA PRO A 91 0.83 -43.51 -18.16
C PRO A 91 2.10 -42.67 -18.20
N ILE A 92 3.19 -43.17 -17.63
CA ILE A 92 4.53 -42.61 -17.76
C ILE A 92 5.13 -43.10 -19.08
N SER A 93 5.70 -42.17 -19.88
CA SER A 93 6.34 -42.52 -21.14
C SER A 93 7.85 -42.21 -21.10
N GLY A 94 8.62 -43.05 -20.49
CA GLY A 94 10.07 -42.96 -20.38
C GLY A 94 10.51 -41.95 -19.31
N SER A 95 11.74 -41.45 -19.41
CA SER A 95 12.35 -40.57 -18.43
C SER A 95 11.82 -39.13 -18.44
N GLN A 96 11.09 -38.73 -19.49
CA GLN A 96 10.40 -37.45 -19.60
C GLN A 96 8.95 -37.70 -20.01
N THR A 97 8.04 -37.19 -19.22
CA THR A 97 6.59 -37.35 -19.45
C THR A 97 5.95 -35.97 -19.51
N ALA A 98 5.04 -35.76 -20.47
CA ALA A 98 4.16 -34.61 -20.57
C ALA A 98 2.73 -35.03 -20.24
N ALA A 99 2.11 -34.34 -19.32
CA ALA A 99 0.71 -34.49 -18.95
C ALA A 99 -0.09 -33.27 -19.39
N THR A 100 -1.14 -33.47 -20.18
CA THR A 100 -2.05 -32.38 -20.59
C THR A 100 -3.46 -32.74 -20.18
N PHE A 101 -4.13 -31.84 -19.47
CA PHE A 101 -5.49 -31.98 -18.98
C PHE A 101 -6.23 -30.67 -18.84
N GLN A 102 -7.54 -30.72 -18.68
CA GLN A 102 -8.39 -29.55 -18.47
C GLN A 102 -8.70 -29.36 -16.98
N TYR A 103 -8.70 -28.11 -16.52
CA TYR A 103 -9.06 -27.78 -15.14
C TYR A 103 -9.92 -26.53 -15.06
N GLY A 104 -11.09 -26.61 -14.42
CA GLY A 104 -12.13 -25.58 -14.45
C GLY A 104 -12.05 -24.54 -13.35
N LYS A 105 -11.25 -24.75 -12.28
CA LYS A 105 -11.21 -23.84 -11.14
C LYS A 105 -9.95 -22.99 -11.13
N GLY A 106 -10.09 -21.66 -11.12
CA GLY A 106 -9.00 -20.74 -10.90
C GLY A 106 -8.41 -20.89 -9.49
N GLY A 107 -7.16 -20.47 -9.31
CA GLY A 107 -6.52 -20.48 -8.00
C GLY A 107 -5.01 -20.61 -8.04
N LEU A 108 -4.44 -20.54 -6.85
CA LEU A 108 -3.04 -20.80 -6.54
C LEU A 108 -2.97 -22.11 -5.76
N TYR A 109 -2.26 -23.11 -6.25
CA TYR A 109 -2.24 -24.45 -5.68
C TYR A 109 -0.82 -24.97 -5.47
N GLN A 110 -0.64 -25.86 -4.51
CA GLN A 110 0.57 -26.68 -4.39
C GLN A 110 0.41 -27.93 -5.23
N MET A 111 1.14 -28.02 -6.32
CA MET A 111 1.11 -29.19 -7.21
C MET A 111 2.16 -30.20 -6.80
N GLU A 112 1.77 -31.45 -6.69
CA GLU A 112 2.66 -32.60 -6.56
C GLU A 112 2.39 -33.59 -7.71
N ILE A 113 3.46 -34.22 -8.20
CA ILE A 113 3.36 -35.29 -9.19
C ILE A 113 3.86 -36.57 -8.53
N GLU A 114 3.04 -37.60 -8.53
CA GLU A 114 3.35 -38.90 -7.98
C GLU A 114 3.55 -39.91 -9.11
N ALA A 115 4.66 -40.60 -9.10
CA ALA A 115 4.92 -41.74 -10.00
C ALA A 115 4.72 -43.08 -9.26
N CYS A 116 3.98 -43.99 -9.85
CA CYS A 116 3.61 -45.27 -9.25
C CYS A 116 3.89 -46.47 -10.17
N ASP A 117 4.22 -47.61 -9.57
CA ASP A 117 4.23 -48.93 -10.18
C ASP A 117 3.74 -50.01 -9.19
N ALA A 118 3.94 -51.27 -9.50
CA ALA A 118 3.53 -52.38 -8.64
C ALA A 118 4.30 -52.43 -7.30
N THR A 119 5.42 -51.71 -7.15
CA THR A 119 6.27 -51.73 -5.95
C THR A 119 5.97 -50.56 -4.99
N GLY A 120 5.29 -49.51 -5.47
CA GLY A 120 4.90 -48.37 -4.67
C GLY A 120 4.82 -47.07 -5.49
N CYS A 121 4.80 -45.97 -4.77
CA CYS A 121 4.73 -44.62 -5.36
C CYS A 121 5.78 -43.69 -4.75
N ALA A 122 6.20 -42.70 -5.52
CA ALA A 122 7.05 -41.62 -5.04
C ALA A 122 6.56 -40.26 -5.58
N LYS A 123 6.52 -39.25 -4.72
CA LYS A 123 6.05 -37.91 -5.04
C LYS A 123 7.20 -36.95 -5.29
N SER A 124 6.96 -35.99 -6.18
CA SER A 124 7.83 -34.80 -6.36
C SER A 124 7.83 -33.91 -5.11
N ALA A 125 8.80 -33.03 -5.01
CA ALA A 125 8.63 -31.84 -4.17
C ALA A 125 7.41 -31.03 -4.66
N PRO A 126 6.65 -30.40 -3.75
CA PRO A 126 5.55 -29.54 -4.14
C PRO A 126 6.06 -28.31 -4.92
N ALA A 127 5.27 -27.84 -5.87
CA ALA A 127 5.54 -26.63 -6.63
C ALA A 127 4.26 -25.80 -6.76
N GLU A 128 4.39 -24.50 -6.59
CA GLU A 128 3.25 -23.58 -6.73
C GLU A 128 2.85 -23.50 -8.21
N ILE A 129 1.60 -23.76 -8.52
CA ILE A 129 0.99 -23.64 -9.84
C ILE A 129 -0.11 -22.60 -9.81
N THR A 130 -0.10 -21.69 -10.77
CA THR A 130 -1.11 -20.65 -10.96
C THR A 130 -2.07 -21.05 -12.07
N ILE A 131 -3.37 -20.97 -11.78
CA ILE A 131 -4.43 -21.08 -12.77
C ILE A 131 -5.24 -19.79 -12.72
N ALA A 132 -4.89 -18.84 -13.59
CA ALA A 132 -5.51 -17.55 -13.60
C ALA A 132 -6.98 -17.63 -14.03
N ASP A 133 -7.84 -16.98 -13.25
CA ASP A 133 -9.23 -16.69 -13.59
C ASP A 133 -9.54 -15.22 -13.30
N THR A 134 -10.55 -14.68 -13.91
CA THR A 134 -10.92 -13.26 -13.82
C THR A 134 -11.70 -12.92 -12.55
N ASP A 135 -11.90 -13.88 -11.66
CA ASP A 135 -12.39 -13.67 -10.29
C ASP A 135 -11.28 -13.31 -9.30
N GLY A 136 -10.00 -13.39 -9.72
CA GLY A 136 -8.85 -13.09 -8.89
C GLY A 136 -8.44 -14.19 -7.91
N SER A 137 -9.10 -15.35 -7.92
CA SER A 137 -8.83 -16.47 -7.00
C SER A 137 -7.38 -16.98 -7.01
N HIS A 138 -6.63 -16.67 -8.07
CA HIS A 138 -5.22 -17.02 -8.24
C HIS A 138 -4.25 -15.96 -7.69
N LEU A 139 -4.73 -14.87 -7.17
CA LEU A 139 -3.92 -13.73 -6.72
C LEU A 139 -3.82 -13.71 -5.20
N LYS A 140 -2.69 -13.21 -4.72
CA LYS A 140 -2.50 -12.84 -3.31
C LYS A 140 -3.11 -11.46 -3.07
N PRO A 141 -3.52 -11.14 -1.83
CA PRO A 141 -3.98 -9.81 -1.48
C PRO A 141 -2.98 -8.71 -1.89
N LEU A 142 -3.48 -7.63 -2.48
CA LEU A 142 -2.65 -6.51 -2.94
C LEU A 142 -1.94 -5.84 -1.75
N THR A 143 -0.65 -5.59 -1.89
CA THR A 143 0.07 -4.74 -0.95
C THR A 143 -0.22 -3.28 -1.26
N MET A 144 -0.77 -2.56 -0.29
CA MET A 144 -1.19 -1.17 -0.46
C MET A 144 -0.02 -0.19 -0.25
N ASN A 145 -0.04 0.90 -0.99
CA ASN A 145 0.89 2.03 -0.89
C ASN A 145 0.12 3.35 -0.80
N VAL A 146 -0.76 3.42 0.18
CA VAL A 146 -1.69 4.53 0.39
C VAL A 146 -0.96 5.74 0.99
N ASP A 147 -1.31 6.94 0.53
CA ASP A 147 -0.79 8.18 1.13
C ASP A 147 -1.15 8.25 2.63
N PRO A 148 -0.17 8.51 3.51
CA PRO A 148 -0.37 8.52 4.96
C PRO A 148 -1.35 9.58 5.46
N ASN A 149 -1.73 10.56 4.64
CA ASN A 149 -2.78 11.51 4.99
C ASN A 149 -4.19 10.87 5.01
N ASN A 150 -4.37 9.71 4.35
CA ASN A 150 -5.60 8.94 4.47
C ASN A 150 -5.67 8.28 5.85
N LYS A 151 -6.59 8.77 6.67
CA LYS A 151 -6.91 8.15 7.97
C LYS A 151 -7.67 6.84 7.73
N SER A 152 -7.67 5.94 8.71
CA SER A 152 -8.51 4.74 8.65
C SER A 152 -9.83 4.99 9.36
N TYR A 153 -10.93 4.57 8.75
CA TYR A 153 -12.28 4.72 9.30
C TYR A 153 -12.97 3.37 9.39
N ASN A 154 -13.83 3.23 10.41
CA ASN A 154 -14.77 2.12 10.46
C ASN A 154 -15.95 2.45 9.54
N THR A 155 -15.91 1.98 8.32
CA THR A 155 -16.94 2.26 7.31
C THR A 155 -18.24 1.56 7.70
N ASP A 156 -19.33 2.30 7.84
CA ASP A 156 -20.66 1.73 8.06
C ASP A 156 -21.08 1.01 6.77
N PRO A 157 -21.31 -0.32 6.80
CA PRO A 157 -21.65 -1.08 5.60
C PRO A 157 -23.02 -0.74 5.01
N SER A 158 -23.85 0.02 5.73
CA SER A 158 -25.13 0.52 5.24
C SER A 158 -25.01 1.82 4.45
N LEU A 159 -23.83 2.44 4.44
CA LEU A 159 -23.55 3.67 3.70
C LEU A 159 -22.67 3.39 2.49
N VAL A 160 -22.88 4.17 1.45
CA VAL A 160 -22.00 4.21 0.29
C VAL A 160 -20.93 5.28 0.51
N VAL A 161 -19.67 4.86 0.50
CA VAL A 161 -18.52 5.75 0.32
C VAL A 161 -17.85 5.30 -0.97
N GLY A 162 -18.17 5.99 -2.05
CA GLY A 162 -17.75 5.61 -3.39
C GLY A 162 -16.73 6.59 -3.98
N THR A 163 -16.00 6.11 -4.99
CA THR A 163 -15.14 6.98 -5.79
C THR A 163 -14.95 6.45 -7.20
N TYR A 164 -14.68 7.34 -8.14
CA TYR A 164 -14.19 6.94 -9.46
C TYR A 164 -12.68 6.68 -9.41
N PHE A 165 -12.26 5.59 -10.03
CA PHE A 165 -10.89 5.33 -10.43
C PHE A 165 -10.83 5.35 -11.95
N VAL A 166 -10.00 6.21 -12.51
CA VAL A 166 -9.86 6.37 -13.95
C VAL A 166 -8.71 5.55 -14.50
N GLU A 167 -8.99 4.82 -15.60
CA GLU A 167 -8.03 3.89 -16.22
C GLU A 167 -6.70 4.57 -16.58
N TRP A 168 -6.75 5.84 -17.01
CA TRP A 168 -5.60 6.62 -17.45
C TRP A 168 -4.78 7.25 -16.31
N GLY A 169 -5.25 7.22 -15.07
CA GLY A 169 -4.51 7.72 -13.89
C GLY A 169 -3.11 7.12 -13.74
N ILE A 170 -2.90 5.90 -14.25
CA ILE A 170 -1.61 5.19 -14.23
C ILE A 170 -0.52 5.80 -15.15
N TYR A 171 -0.85 6.75 -15.99
CA TYR A 171 0.10 7.43 -16.89
C TYR A 171 0.73 8.67 -16.23
N GLY A 172 0.29 9.85 -16.61
CA GLY A 172 0.88 11.11 -16.17
C GLY A 172 0.78 11.34 -14.66
N ARG A 173 -0.33 10.97 -14.03
CA ARG A 173 -0.52 11.06 -12.58
C ARG A 173 0.22 9.98 -11.80
N ASN A 174 0.60 8.87 -12.47
CA ASN A 174 1.28 7.70 -11.87
C ASN A 174 0.55 7.17 -10.62
N TYR A 175 -0.77 7.23 -10.64
CA TYR A 175 -1.63 6.73 -9.59
C TYR A 175 -2.11 5.32 -9.94
N THR A 176 -1.71 4.35 -9.15
CA THR A 176 -1.99 2.93 -9.39
C THR A 176 -2.96 2.40 -8.34
N VAL A 177 -3.56 1.24 -8.59
CA VAL A 177 -4.60 0.66 -7.73
C VAL A 177 -4.15 0.47 -6.27
N ASP A 178 -2.87 0.21 -6.04
CA ASP A 178 -2.30 0.12 -4.69
C ASP A 178 -2.23 1.46 -3.94
N ASN A 179 -2.42 2.58 -4.63
CA ASN A 179 -2.54 3.89 -4.00
C ASN A 179 -3.96 4.19 -3.50
N ILE A 180 -4.97 3.45 -3.95
CA ILE A 180 -6.37 3.67 -3.54
C ILE A 180 -6.52 3.36 -2.05
N PRO A 181 -7.05 4.27 -1.22
CA PRO A 181 -7.34 4.01 0.19
C PRO A 181 -8.60 3.14 0.36
N ALA A 182 -8.54 1.92 -0.18
CA ALA A 182 -9.69 1.03 -0.34
C ALA A 182 -10.31 0.56 0.99
N GLN A 183 -9.55 0.60 2.09
CA GLN A 183 -10.08 0.38 3.44
C GLN A 183 -11.17 1.38 3.84
N ASN A 184 -11.20 2.53 3.17
CA ASN A 184 -12.17 3.60 3.40
C ASN A 184 -13.29 3.65 2.36
N LEU A 185 -13.36 2.68 1.46
CA LEU A 185 -14.31 2.68 0.36
C LEU A 185 -15.24 1.47 0.44
N THR A 186 -16.48 1.68 0.03
CA THR A 186 -17.45 0.62 -0.23
C THR A 186 -17.56 0.33 -1.73
N HIS A 187 -17.35 1.35 -2.57
CA HIS A 187 -17.52 1.28 -4.02
C HIS A 187 -16.36 1.95 -4.75
N ILE A 188 -15.87 1.29 -5.80
CA ILE A 188 -15.00 1.87 -6.82
C ILE A 188 -15.73 1.77 -8.16
N LEU A 189 -15.98 2.91 -8.79
CA LEU A 189 -16.49 3.02 -10.14
C LEU A 189 -15.29 3.09 -11.08
N TYR A 190 -15.11 2.07 -11.92
CA TYR A 190 -13.98 1.99 -12.84
C TYR A 190 -14.32 2.72 -14.15
N GLY A 191 -13.76 3.86 -14.39
CA GLY A 191 -14.03 4.70 -15.54
C GLY A 191 -12.93 4.65 -16.60
N PHE A 192 -13.29 4.54 -17.86
CA PHE A 192 -14.62 4.26 -18.40
C PHE A 192 -14.57 3.10 -19.38
N ILE A 193 -15.69 2.40 -19.50
CA ILE A 193 -15.86 1.32 -20.45
C ILE A 193 -16.67 1.89 -21.64
N PRO A 194 -16.08 1.94 -22.85
CA PRO A 194 -16.76 2.47 -24.01
C PRO A 194 -17.69 1.47 -24.67
N ILE A 195 -18.62 2.01 -25.46
CA ILE A 195 -19.52 1.29 -26.34
C ILE A 195 -19.08 1.52 -27.78
N CYS A 196 -19.02 0.46 -28.60
CA CYS A 196 -18.77 0.60 -30.03
C CYS A 196 -19.95 1.26 -30.72
N GLY A 197 -19.70 2.01 -31.81
CA GLY A 197 -20.71 2.73 -32.56
C GLY A 197 -20.31 4.17 -32.83
N PRO A 198 -21.26 5.09 -32.92
CA PRO A 198 -20.97 6.51 -33.07
C PRO A 198 -20.26 7.00 -31.79
N ASN A 199 -19.07 7.59 -31.96
CA ASN A 199 -18.23 8.08 -30.86
C ASN A 199 -17.46 9.35 -31.28
N GLU A 200 -18.12 10.25 -31.98
CA GLU A 200 -17.50 11.46 -32.53
C GLU A 200 -16.98 12.38 -31.44
N SER A 201 -17.62 12.39 -30.25
CA SER A 201 -17.23 13.19 -29.09
C SER A 201 -15.84 12.86 -28.57
N VAL A 202 -15.37 11.62 -28.73
CA VAL A 202 -14.02 11.19 -28.32
C VAL A 202 -12.92 11.97 -29.06
N LYS A 203 -13.22 12.54 -30.25
CA LYS A 203 -12.25 13.37 -30.98
C LYS A 203 -11.86 14.63 -30.22
N SER A 204 -12.70 15.11 -29.32
CA SER A 204 -12.43 16.29 -28.49
C SER A 204 -11.32 16.06 -27.47
N VAL A 205 -11.10 14.81 -27.02
CA VAL A 205 -10.03 14.43 -26.09
C VAL A 205 -8.64 14.65 -26.71
N GLY A 206 -8.54 14.58 -28.03
CA GLY A 206 -7.28 14.70 -28.74
C GLY A 206 -6.40 13.43 -28.64
N GLY A 207 -5.14 13.56 -29.03
CA GLY A 207 -4.21 12.43 -29.03
C GLY A 207 -4.65 11.28 -29.93
N ASN A 208 -4.49 10.04 -29.43
CA ASN A 208 -4.83 8.83 -30.20
C ASN A 208 -6.12 8.15 -29.69
N SER A 209 -6.86 8.75 -28.76
CA SER A 209 -8.00 8.12 -28.08
C SER A 209 -9.08 7.62 -29.03
N PHE A 210 -9.46 8.43 -30.03
CA PHE A 210 -10.45 8.04 -31.04
C PHE A 210 -9.98 6.84 -31.86
N ASN A 211 -8.74 6.84 -32.35
CA ASN A 211 -8.20 5.72 -33.13
C ASN A 211 -8.04 4.44 -32.30
N ALA A 212 -7.69 4.57 -31.02
CA ALA A 212 -7.62 3.44 -30.09
C ALA A 212 -9.01 2.80 -29.92
N LEU A 213 -10.06 3.60 -29.71
CA LEU A 213 -11.43 3.10 -29.66
C LEU A 213 -11.86 2.42 -30.96
N GLN A 214 -11.58 3.05 -32.11
CA GLN A 214 -11.89 2.43 -33.42
C GLN A 214 -11.18 1.08 -33.60
N THR A 215 -9.96 0.95 -33.09
CA THR A 215 -9.20 -0.32 -33.10
C THR A 215 -9.88 -1.35 -32.18
N ALA A 216 -10.23 -0.97 -30.96
CA ALA A 216 -10.93 -1.85 -30.03
C ALA A 216 -12.26 -2.37 -30.59
N CYS A 217 -12.96 -1.53 -31.37
CA CYS A 217 -14.23 -1.86 -31.99
C CYS A 217 -14.10 -2.62 -33.33
N GLN A 218 -12.89 -2.88 -33.81
CA GLN A 218 -12.72 -3.56 -35.09
C GLN A 218 -13.32 -4.97 -35.08
N GLY A 219 -14.33 -5.22 -35.91
CA GLY A 219 -15.03 -6.50 -35.96
C GLY A 219 -15.95 -6.79 -34.77
N VAL A 220 -16.20 -5.79 -33.95
CA VAL A 220 -17.20 -5.79 -32.88
C VAL A 220 -18.45 -5.10 -33.41
N PRO A 221 -19.64 -5.64 -33.19
CA PRO A 221 -20.90 -4.96 -33.56
C PRO A 221 -21.05 -3.62 -32.83
N ASP A 222 -21.70 -2.64 -33.47
CA ASP A 222 -22.12 -1.43 -32.79
C ASP A 222 -23.01 -1.76 -31.59
N TYR A 223 -22.91 -0.94 -30.55
CA TYR A 223 -23.59 -1.04 -29.26
C TYR A 223 -23.09 -2.17 -28.36
N GLU A 224 -21.97 -2.82 -28.68
CA GLU A 224 -21.27 -3.71 -27.75
C GLU A 224 -20.19 -2.95 -26.94
N VAL A 225 -20.02 -3.33 -25.66
CA VAL A 225 -18.97 -2.79 -24.79
C VAL A 225 -17.62 -3.41 -25.11
N VAL A 226 -16.57 -2.60 -24.99
CA VAL A 226 -15.19 -3.01 -25.23
C VAL A 226 -14.26 -2.41 -24.16
N ILE A 227 -13.00 -2.78 -24.16
CA ILE A 227 -11.94 -2.15 -23.38
C ILE A 227 -11.21 -1.16 -24.28
N HIS A 228 -11.16 0.12 -23.86
CA HIS A 228 -10.54 1.20 -24.64
C HIS A 228 -9.03 1.08 -24.68
N ASP A 229 -8.40 0.86 -23.54
CA ASP A 229 -6.95 0.75 -23.37
C ASP A 229 -6.54 -0.62 -22.83
N PRO A 230 -6.33 -1.62 -23.69
CA PRO A 230 -5.87 -2.94 -23.27
C PRO A 230 -4.56 -2.94 -22.51
N TRP A 231 -3.69 -1.95 -22.79
CA TRP A 231 -2.41 -1.82 -22.10
C TRP A 231 -2.63 -1.49 -20.62
N ALA A 232 -3.40 -0.46 -20.31
CA ALA A 232 -3.75 -0.08 -18.95
C ALA A 232 -4.56 -1.17 -18.25
N ALA A 233 -5.59 -1.70 -18.93
CA ALA A 233 -6.53 -2.63 -18.35
C ALA A 233 -5.89 -3.96 -17.94
N TYR A 234 -5.15 -4.65 -18.85
CA TYR A 234 -4.69 -6.01 -18.56
C TYR A 234 -3.30 -6.38 -19.11
N GLN A 235 -2.52 -5.46 -19.69
CA GLN A 235 -1.22 -5.80 -20.27
C GLN A 235 -0.04 -5.20 -19.50
N LYS A 236 -0.18 -3.98 -18.94
CA LYS A 236 0.91 -3.28 -18.24
C LYS A 236 1.37 -4.07 -17.01
N SER A 237 2.67 -4.34 -16.93
CA SER A 237 3.24 -4.94 -15.72
C SER A 237 3.41 -3.91 -14.62
N PHE A 238 2.97 -4.28 -13.41
CA PHE A 238 3.18 -3.54 -12.18
C PHE A 238 4.10 -4.37 -11.27
N PRO A 239 5.40 -4.02 -11.15
CA PRO A 239 6.36 -4.77 -10.32
C PRO A 239 5.95 -4.86 -8.85
N GLN A 240 5.32 -3.81 -8.31
CA GLN A 240 4.79 -3.78 -6.94
C GLN A 240 3.68 -4.81 -6.69
N ALA A 241 2.99 -5.26 -7.74
CA ALA A 241 2.02 -6.36 -7.68
C ALA A 241 2.66 -7.75 -7.96
N GLY A 242 3.98 -7.83 -8.07
CA GLY A 242 4.68 -9.06 -8.37
C GLY A 242 4.54 -9.56 -9.81
N HIS A 243 4.09 -8.70 -10.74
CA HIS A 243 3.91 -9.10 -12.14
C HIS A 243 5.25 -9.45 -12.80
N GLN A 244 5.30 -10.63 -13.40
CA GLN A 244 6.41 -11.13 -14.19
C GLN A 244 6.02 -11.20 -15.67
N TYR A 245 6.99 -11.51 -16.54
CA TYR A 245 6.72 -11.69 -17.97
C TYR A 245 5.63 -12.75 -18.22
N SER A 246 5.69 -13.87 -17.51
CA SER A 246 4.77 -15.01 -17.63
C SER A 246 3.44 -14.83 -16.91
N THR A 247 3.22 -13.75 -16.17
CA THR A 247 1.95 -13.51 -15.46
C THR A 247 0.81 -13.39 -16.47
N PRO A 248 -0.23 -14.25 -16.40
CA PRO A 248 -1.25 -14.33 -17.44
C PRO A 248 -2.14 -13.09 -17.55
N ILE A 249 -2.52 -12.48 -16.42
CA ILE A 249 -3.35 -11.27 -16.35
C ILE A 249 -2.56 -10.22 -15.59
N LYS A 250 -2.43 -9.04 -16.16
CA LYS A 250 -1.70 -7.91 -15.59
C LYS A 250 -2.60 -6.65 -15.55
N GLY A 251 -2.01 -5.47 -15.57
CA GLY A 251 -2.73 -4.20 -15.65
C GLY A 251 -3.56 -3.88 -14.42
N ASN A 252 -4.42 -2.88 -14.58
CA ASN A 252 -5.35 -2.45 -13.55
C ASN A 252 -6.29 -3.58 -13.11
N TYR A 253 -6.70 -4.45 -14.03
CA TYR A 253 -7.64 -5.54 -13.73
C TYR A 253 -7.03 -6.56 -12.76
N ALA A 254 -5.76 -6.97 -12.99
CA ALA A 254 -5.09 -7.85 -12.04
C ALA A 254 -4.93 -7.19 -10.67
N MET A 255 -4.60 -5.90 -10.64
CA MET A 255 -4.49 -5.17 -9.38
C MET A 255 -5.85 -5.01 -8.68
N MET A 256 -6.94 -4.74 -9.41
CA MET A 256 -8.30 -4.68 -8.86
C MET A 256 -8.76 -6.04 -8.33
N MET A 257 -8.45 -7.12 -9.04
CA MET A 257 -8.70 -8.49 -8.55
C MET A 257 -7.92 -8.79 -7.26
N ALA A 258 -6.64 -8.39 -7.19
CA ALA A 258 -5.83 -8.54 -5.98
C ALA A 258 -6.31 -7.63 -4.83
N LEU A 259 -6.84 -6.45 -5.15
CA LEU A 259 -7.49 -5.56 -4.19
C LEU A 259 -8.72 -6.22 -3.57
N LYS A 260 -9.55 -6.91 -4.37
CA LYS A 260 -10.70 -7.69 -3.87
C LYS A 260 -10.28 -8.87 -2.99
N GLN A 261 -9.10 -9.47 -3.21
CA GLN A 261 -8.58 -10.49 -2.28
C GLN A 261 -8.25 -9.89 -0.91
N ARG A 262 -7.91 -8.59 -0.85
CA ARG A 262 -7.66 -7.89 0.39
C ARG A 262 -8.94 -7.34 1.04
N TYR A 263 -9.87 -6.84 0.23
CA TYR A 263 -11.13 -6.23 0.64
C TYR A 263 -12.30 -6.91 -0.09
N PRO A 264 -12.75 -8.10 0.36
CA PRO A 264 -13.74 -8.90 -0.37
C PRO A 264 -15.10 -8.22 -0.51
N ASP A 265 -15.49 -7.38 0.44
CA ASP A 265 -16.77 -6.68 0.46
C ASP A 265 -16.79 -5.42 -0.41
N LEU A 266 -15.61 -4.92 -0.83
CA LEU A 266 -15.48 -3.77 -1.71
C LEU A 266 -16.14 -4.06 -3.07
N LYS A 267 -17.06 -3.20 -3.47
CA LYS A 267 -17.70 -3.26 -4.79
C LYS A 267 -16.83 -2.59 -5.83
N ILE A 268 -16.54 -3.28 -6.93
CA ILE A 268 -15.86 -2.71 -8.10
C ILE A 268 -16.81 -2.81 -9.27
N ILE A 269 -17.21 -1.67 -9.78
CA ILE A 269 -18.30 -1.57 -10.79
C ILE A 269 -17.75 -0.87 -12.04
N PRO A 270 -17.82 -1.48 -13.23
CA PRO A 270 -17.44 -0.81 -14.48
C PRO A 270 -18.45 0.28 -14.79
N SER A 271 -17.98 1.51 -14.99
CA SER A 271 -18.80 2.63 -15.43
C SER A 271 -18.73 2.74 -16.95
N ILE A 272 -19.88 2.63 -17.58
CA ILE A 272 -20.03 2.60 -19.03
C ILE A 272 -20.56 3.96 -19.49
N GLY A 273 -19.80 4.62 -20.37
CA GLY A 273 -20.15 5.94 -20.89
C GLY A 273 -19.18 7.02 -20.39
N GLY A 274 -19.70 8.08 -19.82
CA GLY A 274 -18.98 9.29 -19.44
C GLY A 274 -19.03 10.36 -20.51
N TRP A 275 -18.52 11.57 -20.21
CA TRP A 275 -18.65 12.79 -20.99
C TRP A 275 -18.47 12.61 -22.50
N THR A 276 -17.38 11.99 -22.93
CA THR A 276 -17.05 11.83 -24.36
C THR A 276 -17.43 10.47 -24.94
N LEU A 277 -17.94 9.55 -24.13
CA LEU A 277 -18.26 8.17 -24.54
C LEU A 277 -19.76 7.86 -24.49
N SER A 278 -20.60 8.91 -24.33
CA SER A 278 -22.05 8.77 -24.27
C SER A 278 -22.75 8.77 -25.63
N ASP A 279 -22.06 9.08 -26.74
CA ASP A 279 -22.70 9.18 -28.06
C ASP A 279 -23.57 7.96 -28.44
N PRO A 280 -23.15 6.69 -28.22
CA PRO A 280 -23.94 5.52 -28.61
C PRO A 280 -25.24 5.37 -27.84
N PHE A 281 -25.39 5.96 -26.65
CA PHE A 281 -26.63 5.87 -25.87
C PHE A 281 -27.81 6.55 -26.54
N PHE A 282 -27.59 7.59 -27.33
CA PHE A 282 -28.66 8.32 -28.02
C PHE A 282 -29.39 7.47 -29.04
N ASP A 283 -28.79 6.37 -29.51
CA ASP A 283 -29.42 5.38 -30.37
C ASP A 283 -30.21 4.31 -29.59
N PHE A 284 -30.20 4.38 -28.23
CA PHE A 284 -30.92 3.41 -27.39
C PHE A 284 -32.44 3.63 -27.32
N VAL A 285 -32.94 4.61 -28.01
CA VAL A 285 -34.36 4.69 -28.36
C VAL A 285 -34.83 3.46 -29.19
N ASP A 286 -33.90 2.82 -29.92
CA ASP A 286 -34.16 1.55 -30.59
C ASP A 286 -33.86 0.37 -29.64
N LYS A 287 -34.90 -0.42 -29.36
CA LYS A 287 -34.79 -1.61 -28.52
C LYS A 287 -33.76 -2.61 -29.03
N LYS A 288 -33.56 -2.74 -30.31
CA LYS A 288 -32.56 -3.66 -30.87
C LYS A 288 -31.14 -3.29 -30.42
N ASN A 289 -30.84 -1.99 -30.35
CA ASN A 289 -29.53 -1.50 -29.90
C ASN A 289 -29.37 -1.77 -28.43
N ARG A 290 -30.38 -1.54 -27.59
CA ARG A 290 -30.37 -1.90 -26.17
C ARG A 290 -30.20 -3.40 -25.97
N ASP A 291 -30.92 -4.26 -26.76
CA ASP A 291 -30.75 -5.73 -26.66
C ASP A 291 -29.29 -6.15 -26.95
N THR A 292 -28.65 -5.54 -27.95
CA THR A 292 -27.27 -5.79 -28.30
C THR A 292 -26.35 -5.37 -27.14
N PHE A 293 -26.58 -4.17 -26.61
CA PHE A 293 -25.80 -3.64 -25.46
C PHE A 293 -25.96 -4.52 -24.24
N VAL A 294 -27.15 -4.80 -23.77
CA VAL A 294 -27.44 -5.62 -22.58
C VAL A 294 -26.81 -7.01 -22.70
N ALA A 295 -26.89 -7.64 -23.86
CA ALA A 295 -26.26 -8.92 -24.11
C ALA A 295 -24.72 -8.82 -24.02
N SER A 296 -24.12 -7.72 -24.48
CA SER A 296 -22.68 -7.50 -24.40
C SER A 296 -22.23 -7.22 -22.98
N VAL A 297 -23.00 -6.48 -22.19
CA VAL A 297 -22.73 -6.26 -20.75
C VAL A 297 -22.75 -7.59 -20.00
N LYS A 298 -23.72 -8.48 -20.28
CA LYS A 298 -23.73 -9.84 -19.68
C LYS A 298 -22.43 -10.58 -20.01
N ARG A 299 -22.00 -10.57 -21.27
CA ARG A 299 -20.72 -11.20 -21.68
C ARG A 299 -19.54 -10.55 -20.98
N PHE A 300 -19.52 -9.23 -20.84
CA PHE A 300 -18.46 -8.49 -20.18
C PHE A 300 -18.31 -8.91 -18.70
N LEU A 301 -19.43 -8.94 -17.96
CA LEU A 301 -19.45 -9.35 -16.55
C LEU A 301 -19.12 -10.84 -16.34
N THR A 302 -19.52 -11.71 -17.28
CA THR A 302 -19.17 -13.14 -17.23
C THR A 302 -17.69 -13.38 -17.59
N THR A 303 -17.10 -12.52 -18.41
CA THR A 303 -15.69 -12.54 -18.77
C THR A 303 -14.83 -11.98 -17.63
N TRP A 304 -15.18 -10.83 -17.08
CA TRP A 304 -14.45 -10.11 -16.03
C TRP A 304 -15.17 -10.25 -14.69
N LYS A 305 -15.09 -11.42 -14.11
CA LYS A 305 -15.88 -11.86 -12.95
C LYS A 305 -15.62 -11.09 -11.66
N PHE A 306 -14.55 -10.30 -11.60
CA PHE A 306 -14.26 -9.49 -10.41
C PHE A 306 -15.18 -8.29 -10.25
N TYR A 307 -15.91 -7.90 -11.32
CA TYR A 307 -16.88 -6.84 -11.25
C TYR A 307 -18.16 -7.26 -10.51
N ASP A 308 -18.74 -6.34 -9.76
CA ASP A 308 -19.89 -6.55 -8.87
C ASP A 308 -21.19 -5.94 -9.39
N GLY A 309 -21.20 -5.44 -10.59
CA GLY A 309 -22.38 -4.78 -11.16
C GLY A 309 -22.05 -4.03 -12.43
N VAL A 310 -22.88 -3.07 -12.77
CA VAL A 310 -22.68 -2.14 -13.88
C VAL A 310 -23.19 -0.75 -13.48
N ASP A 311 -22.41 0.26 -13.80
CA ASP A 311 -22.78 1.66 -13.71
C ASP A 311 -23.02 2.22 -15.12
N ILE A 312 -24.04 3.04 -15.27
CA ILE A 312 -24.37 3.73 -16.54
C ILE A 312 -24.16 5.22 -16.34
N ASP A 313 -23.26 5.76 -17.12
CA ASP A 313 -22.91 7.17 -17.12
C ASP A 313 -23.26 7.78 -18.49
N TRP A 314 -24.57 7.97 -18.70
CA TRP A 314 -25.09 8.62 -19.91
C TRP A 314 -25.18 10.13 -19.70
N GLU A 315 -24.32 10.89 -20.37
CA GLU A 315 -24.22 12.34 -20.26
C GLU A 315 -24.66 13.04 -21.56
N PHE A 316 -25.93 13.45 -21.68
CA PHE A 316 -27.09 13.22 -20.80
C PHE A 316 -28.30 12.81 -21.63
N PRO A 317 -29.24 11.98 -21.11
CA PRO A 317 -30.53 11.81 -21.75
C PRO A 317 -31.21 13.16 -22.01
N GLY A 318 -31.72 13.38 -23.19
CA GLY A 318 -32.28 14.67 -23.60
C GLY A 318 -31.27 15.60 -24.29
N GLY A 319 -29.97 15.44 -24.04
CA GLY A 319 -28.89 16.21 -24.67
C GLY A 319 -28.10 17.12 -23.76
N ASP A 320 -27.43 18.12 -24.37
CA ASP A 320 -26.54 19.08 -23.70
C ASP A 320 -25.27 18.46 -23.03
N GLY A 321 -24.82 17.30 -23.55
CA GLY A 321 -23.52 16.69 -23.23
C GLY A 321 -22.41 17.13 -24.16
N ALA A 322 -21.37 16.29 -24.31
CA ALA A 322 -20.22 16.56 -25.20
C ALA A 322 -20.62 16.68 -26.67
N ALA A 323 -21.69 16.04 -27.07
CA ALA A 323 -22.27 16.09 -28.41
C ALA A 323 -23.49 17.02 -28.43
N PRO A 324 -23.35 18.31 -28.72
CA PRO A 324 -24.43 19.31 -28.56
C PRO A 324 -25.58 19.13 -29.53
N ASN A 325 -25.45 18.27 -30.55
CA ASN A 325 -26.49 18.00 -31.56
C ASN A 325 -27.15 16.63 -31.36
N LEU A 326 -26.77 15.89 -30.31
CA LEU A 326 -27.40 14.62 -29.94
C LEU A 326 -28.35 14.85 -28.77
N GLY A 327 -29.34 13.99 -28.66
CA GLY A 327 -30.33 14.04 -27.60
C GLY A 327 -31.72 14.45 -28.10
N ASP A 328 -32.71 13.80 -27.52
CA ASP A 328 -34.12 14.05 -27.75
C ASP A 328 -34.88 13.96 -26.42
N PRO A 329 -35.18 15.13 -25.78
CA PRO A 329 -35.87 15.18 -24.49
C PRO A 329 -37.21 14.41 -24.49
N ALA A 330 -37.81 14.22 -25.63
CA ALA A 330 -39.09 13.50 -25.73
C ALA A 330 -38.93 11.96 -25.70
N ARG A 331 -37.74 11.42 -25.96
CA ARG A 331 -37.52 9.99 -26.19
C ARG A 331 -36.45 9.36 -25.32
N ASP A 332 -35.38 10.09 -25.01
CA ASP A 332 -34.20 9.54 -24.34
C ASP A 332 -34.52 9.13 -22.91
N GLY A 333 -35.34 9.91 -22.20
CA GLY A 333 -35.76 9.58 -20.84
C GLY A 333 -36.49 8.23 -20.75
N GLN A 334 -37.36 7.93 -21.73
CA GLN A 334 -38.03 6.62 -21.77
C GLN A 334 -37.04 5.50 -22.17
N ALA A 335 -36.10 5.78 -23.09
CA ALA A 335 -35.05 4.83 -23.46
C ALA A 335 -34.15 4.50 -22.27
N TYR A 336 -33.83 5.49 -21.42
CA TYR A 336 -33.08 5.31 -20.18
C TYR A 336 -33.83 4.38 -19.20
N VAL A 337 -35.12 4.63 -18.94
CA VAL A 337 -35.94 3.77 -18.06
C VAL A 337 -36.00 2.33 -18.59
N ASP A 338 -36.22 2.18 -19.90
CA ASP A 338 -36.24 0.87 -20.56
C ASP A 338 -34.88 0.14 -20.42
N LEU A 339 -33.77 0.86 -20.59
CA LEU A 339 -32.42 0.34 -20.43
C LEU A 339 -32.22 -0.19 -19.01
N MET A 340 -32.59 0.59 -17.99
CA MET A 340 -32.41 0.18 -16.57
C MET A 340 -33.22 -1.09 -16.28
N ARG A 341 -34.45 -1.16 -16.77
CA ARG A 341 -35.30 -2.37 -16.64
C ARG A 341 -34.69 -3.59 -17.33
N GLU A 342 -34.15 -3.42 -18.53
CA GLU A 342 -33.54 -4.49 -19.31
C GLU A 342 -32.23 -4.97 -18.69
N LEU A 343 -31.39 -4.05 -18.19
CA LEU A 343 -30.16 -4.37 -17.44
C LEU A 343 -30.49 -5.12 -16.14
N ARG A 344 -31.44 -4.65 -15.33
CA ARG A 344 -31.84 -5.35 -14.10
C ARG A 344 -32.35 -6.75 -14.39
N THR A 345 -33.12 -6.91 -15.43
CA THR A 345 -33.62 -8.23 -15.86
C THR A 345 -32.45 -9.17 -16.17
N MET A 346 -31.47 -8.70 -16.93
CA MET A 346 -30.28 -9.45 -17.29
C MET A 346 -29.43 -9.76 -16.03
N LEU A 347 -29.26 -8.79 -15.13
CA LEU A 347 -28.49 -9.00 -13.90
C LEU A 347 -29.15 -10.04 -12.98
N ASN A 348 -30.48 -10.01 -12.83
CA ASN A 348 -31.21 -11.02 -12.06
C ASN A 348 -31.04 -12.44 -12.66
N GLU A 349 -31.00 -12.57 -13.99
CA GLU A 349 -30.66 -13.84 -14.62
C GLU A 349 -29.22 -14.27 -14.30
N LEU A 350 -28.29 -13.33 -14.39
CA LEU A 350 -26.88 -13.57 -14.08
C LEU A 350 -26.67 -13.95 -12.62
N GLU A 351 -27.42 -13.33 -11.70
CA GLU A 351 -27.43 -13.69 -10.27
C GLU A 351 -27.88 -15.13 -10.05
N ALA A 352 -28.94 -15.54 -10.76
CA ALA A 352 -29.43 -16.92 -10.70
C ALA A 352 -28.41 -17.93 -11.28
N GLU A 353 -27.66 -17.54 -12.30
CA GLU A 353 -26.63 -18.38 -12.94
C GLU A 353 -25.37 -18.51 -12.08
N THR A 354 -24.96 -17.47 -11.40
CA THR A 354 -23.66 -17.38 -10.71
C THR A 354 -23.73 -17.53 -9.19
N GLY A 355 -24.91 -17.31 -8.60
CA GLY A 355 -25.10 -17.23 -7.14
C GLY A 355 -24.50 -15.97 -6.50
N ARG A 356 -24.07 -14.98 -7.30
CA ARG A 356 -23.56 -13.69 -6.87
C ARG A 356 -24.65 -12.64 -6.99
N THR A 357 -24.54 -11.54 -6.28
CA THR A 357 -25.37 -10.34 -6.45
C THR A 357 -24.64 -9.32 -7.31
N TYR A 358 -25.39 -8.57 -8.12
CA TYR A 358 -24.85 -7.54 -8.99
C TYR A 358 -25.64 -6.24 -8.82
N GLU A 359 -24.92 -5.14 -8.62
CA GLU A 359 -25.54 -3.82 -8.49
C GLU A 359 -25.75 -3.17 -9.86
N LEU A 360 -26.84 -2.45 -10.00
CA LEU A 360 -27.11 -1.56 -11.13
C LEU A 360 -27.15 -0.13 -10.63
N THR A 361 -26.19 0.67 -11.05
CA THR A 361 -26.07 2.07 -10.65
C THR A 361 -26.05 2.98 -11.87
N SER A 362 -26.21 4.27 -11.65
CA SER A 362 -26.00 5.25 -12.71
C SER A 362 -25.53 6.58 -12.12
N ALA A 363 -24.54 7.18 -12.76
CA ALA A 363 -24.17 8.57 -12.53
C ALA A 363 -25.06 9.47 -13.38
N ILE A 364 -25.61 10.53 -12.78
CA ILE A 364 -26.54 11.42 -13.48
C ILE A 364 -26.22 12.90 -13.22
N GLY A 365 -26.45 13.75 -14.20
CA GLY A 365 -26.46 15.19 -14.02
C GLY A 365 -27.64 15.65 -13.19
N VAL A 366 -27.42 16.61 -12.30
CA VAL A 366 -28.43 17.09 -11.35
C VAL A 366 -28.95 18.50 -11.65
N GLY A 367 -28.67 19.05 -12.83
CA GLY A 367 -29.35 20.23 -13.33
C GLY A 367 -30.84 19.96 -13.49
N HIS A 368 -31.71 20.97 -13.24
CA HIS A 368 -33.15 20.80 -13.42
C HIS A 368 -33.50 20.30 -14.83
N ASP A 369 -32.84 20.83 -15.86
CA ASP A 369 -32.96 20.47 -17.26
C ASP A 369 -32.58 19.01 -17.59
N LYS A 370 -31.69 18.38 -16.79
CA LYS A 370 -31.31 16.98 -16.91
C LYS A 370 -32.27 16.06 -16.18
N ILE A 371 -32.72 16.49 -14.99
CA ILE A 371 -33.66 15.70 -14.18
C ILE A 371 -35.04 15.64 -14.80
N GLU A 372 -35.49 16.74 -15.40
CA GLU A 372 -36.84 16.83 -16.01
C GLU A 372 -36.99 15.93 -17.22
N ASP A 373 -35.91 15.59 -17.92
CA ASP A 373 -35.95 14.76 -19.13
C ASP A 373 -36.12 13.26 -18.83
N VAL A 374 -35.94 12.83 -17.59
CA VAL A 374 -36.04 11.42 -17.19
C VAL A 374 -36.99 11.22 -16.01
N ASN A 375 -37.86 10.21 -16.10
CA ASN A 375 -38.66 9.76 -14.97
C ASN A 375 -37.81 8.83 -14.06
N TYR A 376 -37.08 9.44 -13.14
CA TYR A 376 -36.24 8.69 -12.22
C TYR A 376 -37.04 7.87 -11.19
N ALA A 377 -38.29 8.21 -10.90
CA ALA A 377 -39.17 7.38 -10.06
C ALA A 377 -39.45 6.01 -10.70
N ASP A 378 -39.54 5.96 -12.02
CA ASP A 378 -39.72 4.70 -12.74
C ASP A 378 -38.36 3.98 -12.91
N ALA A 379 -37.25 4.68 -13.16
CA ALA A 379 -35.94 4.08 -13.34
C ALA A 379 -35.39 3.45 -12.05
N ILE A 380 -35.56 4.14 -10.92
CA ILE A 380 -34.97 3.71 -9.62
C ILE A 380 -35.53 2.39 -9.09
N GLN A 381 -36.67 1.93 -9.61
CA GLN A 381 -37.24 0.62 -9.27
C GLN A 381 -36.30 -0.54 -9.71
N TYR A 382 -35.49 -0.29 -10.71
CA TYR A 382 -34.55 -1.26 -11.29
C TYR A 382 -33.12 -1.09 -10.80
N MET A 383 -32.81 0.04 -10.17
CA MET A 383 -31.45 0.43 -9.77
C MET A 383 -31.24 0.28 -8.27
N ASP A 384 -30.00 0.06 -7.87
CA ASP A 384 -29.57 0.03 -6.48
C ASP A 384 -29.28 1.44 -5.99
N TYR A 385 -28.49 2.22 -6.75
CA TYR A 385 -28.14 3.60 -6.43
C TYR A 385 -28.14 4.51 -7.64
N ILE A 386 -28.35 5.80 -7.37
CA ILE A 386 -28.08 6.91 -8.27
C ILE A 386 -26.91 7.70 -7.66
N PHE A 387 -25.84 7.83 -8.40
CA PHE A 387 -24.70 8.69 -8.11
C PHE A 387 -24.98 10.08 -8.69
N ALA A 388 -25.46 10.99 -7.84
CA ALA A 388 -25.84 12.33 -8.25
C ALA A 388 -24.56 13.18 -8.42
N MET A 389 -24.21 13.54 -9.65
CA MET A 389 -23.05 14.35 -10.01
C MET A 389 -23.26 15.80 -9.59
N THR A 390 -23.12 16.08 -8.30
CA THR A 390 -23.30 17.39 -7.66
C THR A 390 -22.03 18.25 -7.75
N TYR A 391 -21.48 18.28 -8.95
CA TYR A 391 -20.32 19.08 -9.33
C TYR A 391 -20.46 19.53 -10.79
N ASP A 392 -19.50 20.28 -11.32
CA ASP A 392 -19.51 20.87 -12.65
C ASP A 392 -20.67 21.84 -12.90
N PHE A 393 -21.15 22.52 -11.87
CA PHE A 393 -22.21 23.50 -11.99
C PHE A 393 -21.75 24.77 -12.71
N TYR A 394 -20.52 25.18 -12.48
CA TYR A 394 -19.85 26.31 -13.12
C TYR A 394 -18.43 25.93 -13.52
N GLY A 395 -17.97 26.43 -14.65
CA GLY A 395 -16.63 26.19 -15.14
C GLY A 395 -16.22 27.11 -16.27
N GLY A 396 -14.99 26.95 -16.74
CA GLY A 396 -14.40 27.80 -17.76
C GLY A 396 -15.05 27.77 -19.15
N TRP A 397 -16.12 27.04 -19.34
CA TRP A 397 -17.00 27.10 -20.52
C TRP A 397 -17.91 28.34 -20.49
N ASN A 398 -18.02 28.99 -19.35
CA ASN A 398 -18.71 30.26 -19.18
C ASN A 398 -17.79 31.30 -18.52
N ASN A 399 -17.85 32.54 -18.98
CA ASN A 399 -17.08 33.64 -18.41
C ASN A 399 -17.67 34.18 -17.10
N VAL A 400 -18.83 33.72 -16.67
CA VAL A 400 -19.42 34.06 -15.37
C VAL A 400 -18.98 33.03 -14.35
N PRO A 401 -18.17 33.40 -13.36
CA PRO A 401 -17.74 32.51 -12.29
C PRO A 401 -18.91 32.06 -11.41
N GLY A 402 -18.70 30.95 -10.71
CA GLY A 402 -19.63 30.43 -9.72
C GLY A 402 -19.04 29.23 -9.02
N HIS A 403 -19.68 28.79 -7.96
CA HIS A 403 -19.25 27.56 -7.25
C HIS A 403 -19.58 26.32 -8.06
N GLN A 404 -18.56 25.56 -8.43
CA GLN A 404 -18.72 24.38 -9.28
C GLN A 404 -19.37 23.20 -8.55
N THR A 405 -19.50 23.24 -7.20
CA THR A 405 -19.97 22.10 -6.42
C THR A 405 -20.65 22.56 -5.12
N ALA A 406 -21.35 23.70 -5.17
CA ALA A 406 -22.05 24.27 -4.02
C ALA A 406 -23.14 23.36 -3.46
N LEU A 407 -23.24 23.30 -2.12
CA LEU A 407 -24.36 22.64 -1.48
C LEU A 407 -25.66 23.42 -1.67
N TYR A 408 -25.61 24.73 -1.43
CA TYR A 408 -26.76 25.64 -1.53
C TYR A 408 -26.48 26.82 -2.46
N CYS A 409 -27.49 27.64 -2.66
CA CYS A 409 -27.34 28.92 -3.35
C CYS A 409 -26.43 29.86 -2.57
N GLY A 410 -25.50 30.49 -3.29
CA GLY A 410 -24.54 31.42 -2.68
C GLY A 410 -24.99 32.87 -2.65
N ASN A 411 -24.33 33.67 -1.83
CA ASN A 411 -24.53 35.11 -1.70
C ASN A 411 -24.25 35.88 -2.99
N PHE A 412 -23.43 35.31 -3.88
CA PHE A 412 -23.07 35.92 -5.16
C PHE A 412 -24.20 35.84 -6.19
N MET A 413 -25.24 35.07 -5.97
CA MET A 413 -26.34 34.91 -6.93
C MET A 413 -27.19 36.19 -7.06
N ARG A 414 -27.76 36.40 -8.24
CA ARG A 414 -28.68 37.52 -8.49
C ARG A 414 -30.05 37.18 -7.86
N PRO A 415 -30.85 38.25 -7.57
CA PRO A 415 -32.23 38.04 -7.10
C PRO A 415 -33.01 37.16 -8.09
N GLY A 416 -33.66 36.12 -7.59
CA GLY A 416 -34.43 35.15 -8.37
C GLY A 416 -33.62 34.17 -9.22
N GLN A 417 -32.28 34.23 -9.17
CA GLN A 417 -31.43 33.22 -9.85
C GLN A 417 -31.51 31.87 -9.15
N CYS A 418 -31.56 31.89 -7.81
CA CYS A 418 -31.61 30.67 -7.02
C CYS A 418 -32.84 29.80 -7.34
N ASP A 419 -34.02 30.42 -7.37
CA ASP A 419 -35.30 29.77 -7.57
C ASP A 419 -35.82 29.83 -9.02
N GLY A 420 -35.04 30.42 -9.94
CA GLY A 420 -35.37 30.54 -11.34
C GLY A 420 -36.47 31.57 -11.67
N THR A 421 -36.87 32.39 -10.70
CA THR A 421 -37.95 33.38 -10.90
C THR A 421 -37.47 34.72 -11.43
N GLY A 422 -36.14 34.93 -11.47
CA GLY A 422 -35.51 36.21 -11.88
C GLY A 422 -35.12 36.25 -13.35
N VAL A 423 -34.26 37.25 -13.65
CA VAL A 423 -33.70 37.45 -15.00
C VAL A 423 -32.20 37.61 -14.89
N ASP A 424 -31.48 37.29 -15.96
CA ASP A 424 -30.04 37.46 -16.09
C ASP A 424 -29.73 38.99 -16.31
N GLU A 425 -28.44 39.31 -16.54
CA GLU A 425 -27.92 40.61 -16.79
C GLU A 425 -28.47 41.29 -18.06
N ASN A 426 -29.02 40.49 -18.97
CA ASN A 426 -29.63 40.95 -20.23
C ASN A 426 -31.15 41.05 -20.14
N GLY A 427 -31.72 40.78 -18.95
CA GLY A 427 -33.16 40.76 -18.73
C GLY A 427 -33.85 39.49 -19.25
N VAL A 428 -33.13 38.43 -19.55
CA VAL A 428 -33.67 37.15 -19.98
C VAL A 428 -34.06 36.32 -18.75
N PRO A 429 -35.30 35.82 -18.67
CA PRO A 429 -35.72 34.92 -17.57
C PRO A 429 -34.85 33.70 -17.45
N TYR A 430 -34.50 33.33 -16.21
CA TYR A 430 -33.86 32.03 -15.96
C TYR A 430 -34.80 30.89 -16.37
N LYS A 431 -34.23 29.81 -16.88
CA LYS A 431 -35.04 28.65 -17.37
C LYS A 431 -35.50 27.77 -16.20
N GLY A 432 -34.85 27.87 -15.05
CA GLY A 432 -35.14 27.09 -13.85
C GLY A 432 -34.21 27.51 -12.71
N PRO A 433 -34.26 26.82 -11.57
CA PRO A 433 -33.44 27.11 -10.43
C PRO A 433 -31.94 26.93 -10.73
N ALA A 434 -31.09 27.64 -10.02
CA ALA A 434 -29.63 27.52 -10.14
C ALA A 434 -29.20 26.08 -9.81
N TYR A 435 -28.12 25.65 -10.45
CA TYR A 435 -27.51 24.35 -10.15
C TYR A 435 -26.86 24.42 -8.78
N THR A 436 -27.35 23.60 -7.86
CA THR A 436 -26.77 23.33 -6.54
C THR A 436 -27.02 21.87 -6.16
N SER A 437 -26.27 21.36 -5.23
CA SER A 437 -26.47 19.97 -4.76
C SER A 437 -27.87 19.80 -4.16
N ASP A 438 -28.34 20.76 -3.35
CA ASP A 438 -29.65 20.71 -2.71
C ASP A 438 -30.77 20.73 -3.75
N HIS A 439 -30.76 21.62 -4.72
CA HIS A 439 -31.79 21.68 -5.76
C HIS A 439 -31.90 20.35 -6.51
N GLY A 440 -30.78 19.78 -6.95
CA GLY A 440 -30.79 18.52 -7.66
C GLY A 440 -31.35 17.37 -6.83
N ILE A 441 -30.92 17.25 -5.57
CA ILE A 441 -31.43 16.22 -4.67
C ILE A 441 -32.91 16.42 -4.37
N GLN A 442 -33.37 17.65 -4.12
CA GLN A 442 -34.79 17.92 -3.85
C GLN A 442 -35.68 17.61 -5.06
N LEU A 443 -35.21 17.90 -6.29
CA LEU A 443 -35.92 17.53 -7.50
C LEU A 443 -36.08 15.99 -7.65
N LEU A 444 -35.02 15.22 -7.39
CA LEU A 444 -35.07 13.76 -7.42
C LEU A 444 -36.02 13.20 -6.35
N LEU A 445 -35.95 13.74 -5.13
CA LEU A 445 -36.86 13.38 -4.03
C LEU A 445 -38.34 13.74 -4.41
N ALA A 446 -38.56 14.90 -5.04
CA ALA A 446 -39.89 15.32 -5.48
C ALA A 446 -40.45 14.44 -6.59
N GLN A 447 -39.61 13.87 -7.46
CA GLN A 447 -40.04 12.84 -8.42
C GLN A 447 -40.42 11.52 -7.72
N GLY A 448 -40.00 11.28 -6.46
CA GLY A 448 -40.30 10.06 -5.73
C GLY A 448 -39.12 9.08 -5.65
N VAL A 449 -37.90 9.50 -5.96
CA VAL A 449 -36.69 8.69 -5.74
C VAL A 449 -36.45 8.52 -4.25
N PRO A 450 -36.30 7.30 -3.70
CA PRO A 450 -36.01 7.08 -2.30
C PRO A 450 -34.65 7.68 -1.89
N ALA A 451 -34.61 8.44 -0.81
CA ALA A 451 -33.38 9.08 -0.32
C ALA A 451 -32.23 8.09 -0.12
N ASN A 452 -32.52 6.91 0.44
CA ASN A 452 -31.54 5.85 0.68
C ASN A 452 -31.03 5.14 -0.60
N LYS A 453 -31.38 5.63 -1.79
CA LYS A 453 -30.81 5.23 -3.06
C LYS A 453 -30.04 6.36 -3.76
N LEU A 454 -30.00 7.55 -3.17
CA LEU A 454 -29.26 8.71 -3.68
C LEU A 454 -27.89 8.81 -2.99
N VAL A 455 -26.84 8.88 -3.78
CA VAL A 455 -25.46 9.10 -3.35
C VAL A 455 -25.01 10.47 -3.83
N LEU A 456 -24.63 11.34 -2.91
CA LEU A 456 -24.27 12.74 -3.21
C LEU A 456 -22.81 12.85 -3.66
N GLY A 457 -22.56 13.59 -4.74
CA GLY A 457 -21.23 13.80 -5.30
C GLY A 457 -20.39 14.82 -4.57
N THR A 458 -19.09 14.56 -4.51
CA THR A 458 -18.04 15.49 -4.06
C THR A 458 -16.95 15.59 -5.11
N ALA A 459 -16.34 16.76 -5.24
CA ALA A 459 -15.29 16.98 -6.23
C ALA A 459 -13.90 16.91 -5.59
N MET A 460 -13.04 16.03 -6.09
CA MET A 460 -11.62 16.01 -5.72
C MET A 460 -10.77 16.90 -6.63
N TYR A 461 -11.41 17.88 -7.24
CA TYR A 461 -10.80 18.84 -8.17
C TYR A 461 -11.50 20.19 -8.08
N GLY A 462 -10.89 21.21 -8.67
CA GLY A 462 -11.47 22.54 -8.84
C GLY A 462 -11.69 22.92 -10.28
N ARG A 463 -12.68 23.78 -10.51
CA ARG A 463 -12.88 24.52 -11.77
C ARG A 463 -12.31 25.91 -11.61
N GLY A 464 -11.59 26.38 -12.63
CA GLY A 464 -10.86 27.63 -12.53
C GLY A 464 -10.97 28.52 -13.76
N TRP A 465 -10.83 29.82 -13.49
CA TRP A 465 -10.82 30.91 -14.48
C TRP A 465 -9.58 31.77 -14.34
N GLU A 466 -9.22 32.47 -15.42
CA GLU A 466 -8.20 33.54 -15.42
C GLU A 466 -8.82 34.91 -15.72
N GLY A 467 -8.15 35.97 -15.26
CA GLY A 467 -8.54 37.35 -15.53
C GLY A 467 -9.90 37.73 -14.94
N VAL A 468 -10.26 37.15 -13.81
CA VAL A 468 -11.51 37.47 -13.11
C VAL A 468 -11.44 38.89 -12.55
N MET A 469 -12.41 39.69 -12.92
CA MET A 469 -12.64 41.04 -12.41
C MET A 469 -13.98 41.09 -11.69
N PRO A 470 -14.01 41.32 -10.37
CA PRO A 470 -15.24 41.45 -9.61
C PRO A 470 -16.11 42.64 -10.13
N SER A 471 -17.41 42.51 -9.96
CA SER A 471 -18.35 43.54 -10.38
C SER A 471 -18.32 44.74 -9.44
N THR A 472 -17.92 45.89 -9.95
CA THR A 472 -17.98 47.18 -9.19
C THR A 472 -19.40 47.63 -8.88
N LEU A 473 -20.39 47.05 -9.58
CA LEU A 473 -21.81 47.38 -9.39
C LEU A 473 -22.51 46.48 -8.38
N ARG A 474 -21.90 45.32 -8.09
CA ARG A 474 -22.44 44.33 -7.14
C ARG A 474 -21.58 44.25 -5.88
N ASP A 475 -20.44 43.62 -5.94
CA ASP A 475 -19.43 43.60 -4.86
C ASP A 475 -18.03 43.59 -5.48
N PRO A 476 -17.24 44.66 -5.32
CA PRO A 476 -15.88 44.72 -5.85
C PRO A 476 -14.87 43.81 -5.09
N ASN A 477 -15.28 43.18 -3.98
CA ASN A 477 -14.44 42.30 -3.19
C ASN A 477 -14.78 40.80 -3.42
N ASP A 478 -15.92 40.52 -4.03
CA ASP A 478 -16.35 39.13 -4.30
C ASP A 478 -16.10 38.78 -5.77
N PRO A 479 -15.12 37.87 -6.06
CA PRO A 479 -14.79 37.48 -7.42
C PRO A 479 -15.94 36.75 -8.13
N MET A 480 -16.87 36.14 -7.40
CA MET A 480 -18.02 35.42 -7.96
C MET A 480 -19.03 36.35 -8.61
N THR A 481 -19.00 37.63 -8.26
CA THR A 481 -19.90 38.63 -8.86
C THR A 481 -19.42 39.17 -10.19
N GLY A 482 -18.23 38.76 -10.62
CA GLY A 482 -17.49 39.31 -11.74
C GLY A 482 -17.63 38.58 -13.06
N THR A 483 -16.68 38.85 -13.94
CA THR A 483 -16.51 38.14 -15.22
C THR A 483 -15.05 37.73 -15.40
N ALA A 484 -14.84 36.60 -16.07
CA ALA A 484 -13.55 36.04 -16.41
C ALA A 484 -13.18 36.33 -17.87
N THR A 485 -11.88 36.26 -18.20
CA THR A 485 -11.40 36.37 -19.58
C THR A 485 -11.14 35.02 -20.23
N GLY A 486 -11.04 33.93 -19.45
CA GLY A 486 -10.80 32.58 -19.96
C GLY A 486 -10.72 31.53 -18.87
N LYS A 487 -10.37 30.32 -19.31
CA LYS A 487 -10.13 29.16 -18.44
C LYS A 487 -8.79 29.33 -17.72
N LEU A 488 -8.71 28.87 -16.48
CA LEU A 488 -7.44 28.73 -15.75
C LEU A 488 -6.43 27.94 -16.59
N LYS A 489 -5.20 28.42 -16.64
CA LYS A 489 -4.08 27.71 -17.25
C LYS A 489 -3.05 27.33 -16.20
N GLY A 490 -2.32 26.28 -16.47
CA GLY A 490 -1.30 25.81 -15.55
C GLY A 490 -0.47 24.69 -16.14
N SER A 491 0.25 24.01 -15.28
CA SER A 491 1.08 22.86 -15.65
C SER A 491 0.64 21.60 -14.89
N THR A 492 0.98 20.44 -15.42
CA THR A 492 0.73 19.15 -14.75
C THR A 492 1.44 19.08 -13.39
N ALA A 493 2.56 19.80 -13.21
CA ALA A 493 3.24 19.90 -11.92
C ALA A 493 2.42 20.66 -10.87
N GLN A 494 1.49 21.50 -11.31
CA GLN A 494 0.53 22.20 -10.44
C GLN A 494 -0.80 21.44 -10.30
N GLY A 495 -0.94 20.30 -10.96
CA GLY A 495 -2.19 19.51 -10.98
C GLY A 495 -3.18 19.97 -12.06
N VAL A 496 -2.77 20.82 -13.02
CA VAL A 496 -3.60 21.23 -14.16
C VAL A 496 -3.29 20.31 -15.34
N TRP A 497 -4.17 19.35 -15.58
CA TRP A 497 -4.07 18.39 -16.69
C TRP A 497 -4.86 18.83 -17.92
N GLU A 498 -5.86 19.66 -17.70
CA GLU A 498 -6.73 20.28 -18.70
C GLU A 498 -6.96 21.75 -18.32
N ASP A 499 -7.02 22.66 -19.31
CA ASP A 499 -7.32 24.07 -19.06
C ASP A 499 -8.67 24.24 -18.36
N GLY A 500 -8.66 24.89 -17.21
CA GLY A 500 -9.84 25.10 -16.38
C GLY A 500 -10.10 24.05 -15.31
N VAL A 501 -9.26 23.00 -15.22
CA VAL A 501 -9.41 21.92 -14.23
C VAL A 501 -8.10 21.76 -13.46
N ILE A 502 -8.18 21.66 -12.15
CA ILE A 502 -7.02 21.45 -11.28
C ILE A 502 -7.32 20.43 -10.20
N ASP A 503 -6.44 19.46 -10.02
CA ASP A 503 -6.54 18.47 -8.95
C ASP A 503 -6.58 19.12 -7.56
N TYR A 504 -7.36 18.58 -6.62
CA TYR A 504 -7.42 19.10 -5.25
C TYR A 504 -6.03 19.11 -4.57
N LYS A 505 -5.23 18.07 -4.74
CA LYS A 505 -3.85 18.03 -4.24
C LYS A 505 -2.98 19.16 -4.81
N GLY A 506 -3.25 19.63 -6.01
CA GLY A 506 -2.61 20.81 -6.62
C GLY A 506 -3.05 22.10 -5.93
N ILE A 507 -4.36 22.29 -5.73
CA ILE A 507 -4.91 23.43 -4.98
C ILE A 507 -4.30 23.45 -3.58
N LYS A 508 -4.27 22.34 -2.87
CA LYS A 508 -3.72 22.22 -1.52
C LYS A 508 -2.24 22.60 -1.47
N SER A 509 -1.45 22.10 -2.42
CA SER A 509 0.00 22.29 -2.42
C SER A 509 0.43 23.69 -2.86
N PHE A 510 -0.23 24.26 -3.88
CA PHE A 510 0.24 25.51 -4.53
C PHE A 510 -0.56 26.74 -4.17
N MET A 511 -1.80 26.59 -3.70
CA MET A 511 -2.70 27.72 -3.47
C MET A 511 -3.13 27.86 -2.01
N LEU A 512 -3.46 26.76 -1.31
CA LEU A 512 -3.92 26.81 0.08
C LEU A 512 -2.79 26.75 1.10
N GLY A 513 -1.78 25.93 0.89
CA GLY A 513 -0.74 25.65 1.86
C GLY A 513 -1.22 24.82 3.06
N PRO A 514 -0.34 24.58 4.05
CA PRO A 514 -0.62 23.68 5.18
C PRO A 514 -1.80 24.16 6.05
N ASN A 515 -1.99 25.47 6.17
CA ASN A 515 -3.02 26.04 7.06
C ASN A 515 -4.32 26.39 6.34
N SER A 516 -4.45 26.05 5.06
CA SER A 516 -5.61 26.37 4.22
C SER A 516 -6.01 27.86 4.27
N THR A 517 -5.03 28.76 4.27
CA THR A 517 -5.24 30.23 4.38
C THR A 517 -4.87 31.00 3.11
N GLY A 518 -4.32 30.30 2.11
CA GLY A 518 -3.79 30.86 0.89
C GLY A 518 -2.29 31.14 0.94
N ILE A 519 -1.60 30.76 -0.15
CA ILE A 519 -0.17 31.01 -0.39
C ILE A 519 0.02 31.47 -1.83
N ASN A 520 1.23 31.90 -2.20
CA ASN A 520 1.60 32.30 -3.56
C ASN A 520 0.71 33.40 -4.16
N GLY A 521 0.16 34.28 -3.31
CA GLY A 521 -0.72 35.38 -3.74
C GLY A 521 -2.20 35.00 -3.83
N TYR A 522 -2.55 33.75 -3.54
CA TYR A 522 -3.94 33.34 -3.42
C TYR A 522 -4.48 33.64 -2.02
N GLU A 523 -5.73 34.05 -1.97
CA GLU A 523 -6.53 34.23 -0.77
C GLU A 523 -7.60 33.13 -0.73
N TYR A 524 -7.76 32.47 0.42
CA TYR A 524 -8.85 31.54 0.65
C TYR A 524 -10.11 32.29 1.03
N GLY A 525 -11.22 31.97 0.41
CA GLY A 525 -12.55 32.44 0.77
C GLY A 525 -13.53 31.27 0.92
N TYR A 526 -14.58 31.50 1.69
CA TYR A 526 -15.67 30.53 1.89
C TYR A 526 -17.00 31.25 1.85
N ASP A 527 -17.89 30.80 0.97
CA ASP A 527 -19.28 31.28 0.95
C ASP A 527 -20.09 30.47 1.93
N GLU A 528 -20.37 31.05 3.10
CA GLU A 528 -21.08 30.41 4.21
C GLU A 528 -22.52 30.02 3.84
N GLN A 529 -23.15 30.68 2.87
CA GLN A 529 -24.50 30.37 2.44
C GLN A 529 -24.49 29.21 1.43
N ALA A 530 -23.50 29.17 0.54
CA ALA A 530 -23.33 28.12 -0.44
C ALA A 530 -22.70 26.85 0.14
N GLU A 531 -22.10 26.94 1.34
CA GLU A 531 -21.19 25.93 1.91
C GLU A 531 -20.10 25.53 0.91
N ALA A 532 -19.43 26.52 0.32
CA ALA A 532 -18.47 26.28 -0.76
C ALA A 532 -17.23 27.17 -0.68
N PRO A 533 -16.02 26.58 -0.78
CA PRO A 533 -14.76 27.32 -0.78
C PRO A 533 -14.37 27.81 -2.18
N TYR A 534 -13.47 28.80 -2.18
CA TYR A 534 -12.72 29.24 -3.35
C TYR A 534 -11.34 29.74 -2.97
N VAL A 535 -10.45 29.81 -3.93
CA VAL A 535 -9.19 30.59 -3.84
C VAL A 535 -9.15 31.59 -4.97
N TRP A 536 -8.68 32.80 -4.65
CA TRP A 536 -8.59 33.90 -5.60
C TRP A 536 -7.26 34.61 -5.48
N ASN A 537 -6.60 34.81 -6.61
CA ASN A 537 -5.41 35.66 -6.72
C ASN A 537 -5.80 37.03 -7.32
N ARG A 538 -5.90 38.06 -6.48
CA ARG A 538 -6.31 39.41 -6.91
C ARG A 538 -5.38 40.02 -7.94
N THR A 539 -4.11 39.62 -7.97
CA THR A 539 -3.10 40.19 -8.87
C THR A 539 -3.19 39.59 -10.27
N THR A 540 -3.36 38.27 -10.37
CA THR A 540 -3.45 37.57 -11.66
C THR A 540 -4.88 37.41 -12.15
N GLY A 541 -5.87 37.58 -11.27
CA GLY A 541 -7.28 37.36 -11.55
C GLY A 541 -7.63 35.86 -11.64
N GLU A 542 -6.77 34.95 -11.15
CA GLU A 542 -7.06 33.51 -11.14
C GLU A 542 -8.02 33.19 -10.00
N LEU A 543 -9.12 32.55 -10.33
CA LEU A 543 -10.15 32.11 -9.40
C LEU A 543 -10.39 30.62 -9.58
N ILE A 544 -10.40 29.87 -8.50
CA ILE A 544 -10.71 28.44 -8.50
C ILE A 544 -11.77 28.17 -7.44
N THR A 545 -12.82 27.44 -7.82
CA THR A 545 -13.86 26.92 -6.93
C THR A 545 -13.77 25.40 -6.86
N PHE A 546 -13.96 24.82 -5.67
CA PHE A 546 -13.66 23.42 -5.41
C PHE A 546 -14.42 22.92 -4.18
N ASP A 547 -14.32 21.63 -3.86
CA ASP A 547 -14.64 21.11 -2.53
C ASP A 547 -13.38 21.07 -1.67
N ASP A 548 -13.53 21.33 -0.37
CA ASP A 548 -12.50 21.12 0.63
C ASP A 548 -13.05 20.31 1.81
N HIS A 549 -12.22 20.11 2.81
CA HIS A 549 -12.62 19.37 4.00
C HIS A 549 -13.89 19.95 4.65
N ARG A 550 -14.03 21.28 4.70
CA ARG A 550 -15.18 21.95 5.33
C ARG A 550 -16.48 21.75 4.54
N SER A 551 -16.44 21.98 3.22
CA SER A 551 -17.62 21.82 2.36
C SER A 551 -18.09 20.37 2.29
N VAL A 552 -17.15 19.42 2.30
CA VAL A 552 -17.48 17.98 2.28
C VAL A 552 -18.07 17.51 3.62
N LEU A 553 -17.61 18.06 4.76
CA LEU A 553 -18.29 17.86 6.04
C LEU A 553 -19.74 18.32 5.99
N ALA A 554 -20.01 19.51 5.41
CA ALA A 554 -21.37 20.02 5.25
C ALA A 554 -22.23 19.12 4.34
N LYS A 555 -21.67 18.63 3.22
CA LYS A 555 -22.31 17.65 2.33
C LYS A 555 -22.62 16.33 3.04
N GLY A 556 -21.70 15.81 3.86
CA GLY A 556 -21.93 14.60 4.65
C GLY A 556 -23.03 14.77 5.69
N ALA A 557 -23.04 15.91 6.39
CA ALA A 557 -24.11 16.24 7.33
C ALA A 557 -25.46 16.39 6.63
N TYR A 558 -25.48 17.01 5.46
CA TYR A 558 -26.68 17.12 4.60
C TYR A 558 -27.19 15.74 4.18
N ALA A 559 -26.33 14.89 3.63
CA ALA A 559 -26.68 13.54 3.23
C ALA A 559 -27.29 12.74 4.38
N LYS A 560 -26.68 12.83 5.55
CA LYS A 560 -27.17 12.19 6.78
C LYS A 560 -28.54 12.75 7.22
N SER A 561 -28.73 14.06 7.15
CA SER A 561 -29.99 14.70 7.57
C SER A 561 -31.19 14.28 6.72
N LEU A 562 -30.98 13.99 5.46
CA LEU A 562 -32.00 13.51 4.52
C LEU A 562 -32.08 11.97 4.45
N GLY A 563 -31.17 11.25 5.09
CA GLY A 563 -31.09 9.79 4.97
C GLY A 563 -30.67 9.32 3.57
N LEU A 564 -29.78 10.06 2.90
CA LEU A 564 -29.21 9.65 1.63
C LEU A 564 -28.34 8.40 1.84
N ALA A 565 -28.08 7.65 0.75
CA ALA A 565 -27.28 6.44 0.77
C ALA A 565 -25.81 6.70 1.14
N GLY A 566 -25.26 7.88 0.86
CA GLY A 566 -23.88 8.21 1.17
C GLY A 566 -23.29 9.30 0.30
N LEU A 567 -21.97 9.25 0.15
CA LEU A 567 -21.20 10.17 -0.69
C LEU A 567 -20.35 9.40 -1.71
N PHE A 568 -20.08 10.02 -2.85
CA PHE A 568 -19.07 9.54 -3.78
C PHE A 568 -18.24 10.71 -4.33
N SER A 569 -17.13 10.39 -5.01
CA SER A 569 -16.24 11.43 -5.52
C SER A 569 -15.79 11.17 -6.95
N TRP A 570 -15.55 12.24 -7.67
CA TRP A 570 -14.77 12.33 -8.89
C TRP A 570 -13.52 13.15 -8.60
N GLU A 571 -12.29 12.62 -8.73
CA GLU A 571 -11.77 11.25 -8.90
C GLU A 571 -10.64 11.01 -7.88
N ILE A 572 -10.43 9.79 -7.47
CA ILE A 572 -9.57 9.46 -6.32
C ILE A 572 -8.11 9.85 -6.51
N ASP A 573 -7.60 9.84 -7.73
CA ASP A 573 -6.20 10.17 -8.02
C ASP A 573 -5.89 11.68 -7.95
N ALA A 574 -6.92 12.51 -7.82
CA ALA A 574 -6.78 13.95 -7.65
C ALA A 574 -6.80 14.42 -6.18
N ASP A 575 -7.22 13.54 -5.24
CA ASP A 575 -7.20 13.80 -3.80
C ASP A 575 -5.81 13.56 -3.18
N ASN A 576 -5.60 14.12 -2.00
CA ASN A 576 -4.48 13.85 -1.11
C ASN A 576 -4.91 13.20 0.21
N GLY A 577 -6.14 12.71 0.28
CA GLY A 577 -6.79 12.13 1.46
C GLY A 577 -7.70 13.09 2.23
N ASP A 578 -7.60 14.41 2.03
CA ASP A 578 -8.41 15.39 2.77
C ASP A 578 -9.91 15.24 2.47
N ILE A 579 -10.29 15.07 1.19
CA ILE A 579 -11.68 14.96 0.75
C ILE A 579 -12.29 13.63 1.20
N LEU A 580 -11.59 12.51 1.00
CA LEU A 580 -12.09 11.22 1.42
C LEU A 580 -12.24 11.14 2.95
N ASN A 581 -11.28 11.70 3.71
CA ASN A 581 -11.40 11.82 5.16
C ASN A 581 -12.66 12.60 5.56
N ALA A 582 -12.91 13.74 4.91
CA ALA A 582 -14.07 14.57 5.17
C ALA A 582 -15.41 13.88 4.81
N MET A 583 -15.44 13.04 3.77
CA MET A 583 -16.61 12.22 3.46
C MET A 583 -17.01 11.33 4.64
N HIS A 584 -16.04 10.64 5.24
CA HIS A 584 -16.28 9.82 6.43
C HIS A 584 -16.69 10.63 7.64
N GLU A 585 -15.96 11.73 7.92
CA GLU A 585 -16.22 12.59 9.07
C GLU A 585 -17.60 13.23 9.01
N GLY A 586 -18.05 13.63 7.81
CA GLY A 586 -19.36 14.20 7.56
C GLY A 586 -20.50 13.18 7.71
N LEU A 587 -20.34 11.98 7.16
CA LEU A 587 -21.38 10.94 7.19
C LEU A 587 -21.58 10.35 8.59
N ALA A 588 -20.50 10.02 9.30
CA ALA A 588 -20.59 9.22 10.53
C ALA A 588 -20.29 10.00 11.80
N GLY A 589 -19.71 11.18 11.74
CA GLY A 589 -19.02 11.77 12.89
C GLY A 589 -17.83 10.86 13.26
N GLY A 590 -17.05 10.49 12.28
CA GLY A 590 -16.11 9.36 12.19
C GLY A 590 -15.27 9.15 13.45
N VAL A 591 -15.33 7.94 13.97
CA VAL A 591 -14.28 7.46 14.87
C VAL A 591 -13.06 7.21 13.98
N VAL A 592 -12.08 8.08 14.09
CA VAL A 592 -10.76 7.86 13.44
C VAL A 592 -10.15 6.65 14.13
N ILE A 593 -10.03 5.55 13.41
CA ILE A 593 -9.18 4.45 13.84
C ILE A 593 -7.75 4.92 13.54
N PRO A 594 -6.83 4.95 14.51
CA PRO A 594 -5.44 5.25 14.23
C PRO A 594 -4.93 4.34 13.12
N PRO A 595 -4.05 4.82 12.23
CA PRO A 595 -3.50 3.96 11.18
C PRO A 595 -2.84 2.75 11.84
N ASN A 596 -3.10 1.57 11.26
CA ASN A 596 -2.55 0.32 11.74
C ASN A 596 -1.02 0.42 11.87
N LYS A 597 -0.49 0.12 13.05
CA LYS A 597 0.95 0.03 13.29
C LYS A 597 1.38 -1.41 13.14
N LYS A 598 2.55 -1.58 12.58
CA LYS A 598 3.15 -2.92 12.50
C LYS A 598 3.27 -3.52 13.89
N PRO A 599 3.00 -4.80 14.05
CA PRO A 599 3.25 -5.50 15.29
C PRO A 599 4.75 -5.45 15.65
N THR A 600 5.04 -5.65 16.91
CA THR A 600 6.41 -5.83 17.39
C THR A 600 6.64 -7.33 17.57
N ALA A 601 7.50 -7.90 16.74
CA ALA A 601 7.94 -9.27 16.91
C ALA A 601 8.91 -9.40 18.10
N ASN A 602 8.80 -10.48 18.84
CA ASN A 602 9.74 -10.85 19.90
C ASN A 602 9.92 -12.37 19.86
N ALA A 603 11.08 -12.81 19.37
CA ALA A 603 11.43 -14.22 19.25
C ALA A 603 12.00 -14.84 20.55
N GLY A 604 12.02 -14.05 21.63
CA GLY A 604 12.62 -14.43 22.90
C GLY A 604 14.12 -14.17 22.95
N ALA A 605 14.71 -14.42 24.10
CA ALA A 605 16.15 -14.30 24.29
C ALA A 605 16.90 -15.50 23.69
N ASP A 606 18.15 -15.28 23.30
CA ASP A 606 19.04 -16.35 22.84
C ASP A 606 19.15 -17.48 23.87
N VAL A 607 19.13 -18.72 23.39
CA VAL A 607 19.08 -19.93 24.21
C VAL A 607 20.37 -20.70 24.10
N VAL A 608 20.88 -21.19 25.22
CA VAL A 608 22.04 -22.10 25.26
C VAL A 608 21.60 -23.41 25.89
N VAL A 609 21.82 -24.53 25.21
CA VAL A 609 21.51 -25.87 25.67
C VAL A 609 22.67 -26.81 25.45
N VAL A 610 22.63 -27.94 26.12
CA VAL A 610 23.55 -29.07 25.88
C VAL A 610 22.72 -30.14 25.11
N GLY A 611 23.20 -30.52 23.94
CA GLY A 611 22.52 -31.52 23.14
C GLY A 611 22.75 -32.99 23.63
N PRO A 612 21.83 -33.90 23.30
CA PRO A 612 20.53 -33.63 22.65
C PRO A 612 19.48 -33.11 23.65
N ALA A 613 18.62 -32.18 23.20
CA ALA A 613 17.59 -31.61 24.04
C ALA A 613 16.43 -31.07 23.16
N THR A 614 15.20 -31.14 23.67
CA THR A 614 14.08 -30.42 23.05
C THR A 614 14.16 -28.93 23.43
N VAL A 615 14.22 -28.07 22.44
CA VAL A 615 14.28 -26.60 22.62
C VAL A 615 12.93 -26.01 22.23
N THR A 616 12.41 -25.14 23.07
CA THR A 616 11.19 -24.35 22.79
C THR A 616 11.59 -22.93 22.45
N LEU A 617 11.04 -22.44 21.34
CA LEU A 617 11.12 -21.06 20.90
C LEU A 617 9.81 -20.36 21.32
N ASP A 618 9.90 -19.22 21.99
CA ASP A 618 8.74 -18.54 22.57
C ASP A 618 8.59 -17.15 21.98
N GLY A 619 7.60 -16.99 21.11
CA GLY A 619 7.20 -15.72 20.49
C GLY A 619 6.02 -15.04 21.17
N SER A 620 5.56 -15.56 22.33
CA SER A 620 4.35 -15.06 23.01
C SER A 620 4.46 -13.61 23.53
N ALA A 621 5.68 -13.08 23.63
CA ALA A 621 5.92 -11.69 24.03
C ALA A 621 5.73 -10.70 22.85
N SER A 622 5.47 -11.17 21.65
CA SER A 622 5.12 -10.34 20.51
C SER A 622 3.81 -9.58 20.78
N LYS A 623 3.76 -8.34 20.33
CA LYS A 623 2.64 -7.42 20.63
C LYS A 623 2.23 -6.66 19.39
N ASP A 624 0.97 -6.37 19.31
CA ASP A 624 0.40 -5.34 18.46
C ASP A 624 -0.26 -4.27 19.33
N ALA A 625 -0.18 -3.02 18.89
CA ALA A 625 -0.70 -1.89 19.66
C ALA A 625 -2.23 -1.77 19.56
N GLU A 626 -2.80 -2.29 18.47
CA GLU A 626 -4.19 -2.15 18.11
C GLU A 626 -5.01 -3.42 18.36
N GLY A 627 -4.35 -4.59 18.49
CA GLY A 627 -5.08 -5.85 18.65
C GLY A 627 -4.20 -7.06 18.98
N PRO A 628 -4.75 -8.27 18.92
CA PRO A 628 -3.97 -9.48 19.06
C PRO A 628 -3.17 -9.79 17.79
N ILE A 629 -2.04 -10.48 17.93
CA ILE A 629 -1.33 -11.06 16.78
C ILE A 629 -2.23 -12.08 16.08
N ALA A 630 -2.46 -11.91 14.79
CA ALA A 630 -3.31 -12.78 13.99
C ALA A 630 -2.61 -14.06 13.55
N SER A 631 -1.30 -14.00 13.28
CA SER A 631 -0.55 -15.18 12.91
C SER A 631 0.92 -15.12 13.32
N TYR A 632 1.50 -16.29 13.52
CA TYR A 632 2.91 -16.52 13.80
C TYR A 632 3.49 -17.42 12.73
N ALA A 633 4.74 -17.18 12.33
CA ALA A 633 5.46 -18.04 11.40
C ALA A 633 6.94 -18.12 11.81
N TRP A 634 7.38 -19.28 12.24
CA TRP A 634 8.76 -19.57 12.56
C TRP A 634 9.45 -20.21 11.37
N THR A 635 10.62 -19.72 11.02
CA THR A 635 11.48 -20.28 9.97
C THR A 635 12.90 -20.40 10.44
N GLN A 636 13.59 -21.45 10.05
CA GLN A 636 15.01 -21.57 10.30
C GLN A 636 15.78 -20.75 9.26
N VAL A 637 16.64 -19.82 9.74
CA VAL A 637 17.43 -18.92 8.89
C VAL A 637 18.83 -19.48 8.66
N SER A 638 19.42 -20.09 9.69
CA SER A 638 20.78 -20.66 9.58
C SER A 638 20.99 -21.83 10.53
N GLY A 639 22.07 -22.57 10.31
CA GLY A 639 22.42 -23.79 11.02
C GLY A 639 22.01 -25.05 10.28
N PRO A 640 22.38 -26.26 10.80
CA PRO A 640 21.92 -27.52 10.26
C PRO A 640 20.41 -27.63 10.28
N ALA A 641 19.82 -28.17 9.23
CA ALA A 641 18.36 -28.27 9.09
C ALA A 641 17.73 -29.10 10.22
N VAL A 642 16.71 -28.54 10.86
CA VAL A 642 15.91 -29.22 11.89
C VAL A 642 14.42 -29.06 11.55
N THR A 643 13.61 -29.97 12.08
CA THR A 643 12.16 -29.91 11.90
C THR A 643 11.53 -29.12 13.04
N LEU A 644 10.80 -28.06 12.72
CA LEU A 644 10.04 -27.28 13.68
C LEU A 644 8.64 -27.91 13.87
N THR A 645 8.26 -28.09 15.11
CA THR A 645 6.89 -28.44 15.53
C THR A 645 6.21 -27.18 16.04
N GLY A 646 4.97 -26.89 15.62
CA GLY A 646 4.25 -25.68 16.02
C GLY A 646 4.76 -24.39 15.32
N ALA A 647 5.36 -24.51 14.14
CA ALA A 647 5.96 -23.38 13.44
C ALA A 647 4.99 -22.22 13.11
N ASN A 648 3.69 -22.45 13.14
CA ASN A 648 2.63 -21.45 12.88
C ASN A 648 1.90 -21.00 14.16
N THR A 649 2.48 -21.21 15.33
CA THR A 649 1.93 -20.79 16.62
C THR A 649 2.91 -19.89 17.37
N ALA A 650 2.45 -19.25 18.45
CA ALA A 650 3.31 -18.40 19.28
C ALA A 650 4.52 -19.16 19.85
N SER A 651 4.41 -20.47 20.02
CA SER A 651 5.50 -21.30 20.57
C SER A 651 5.81 -22.43 19.60
N ALA A 652 7.05 -22.49 19.12
CA ALA A 652 7.56 -23.58 18.31
C ALA A 652 8.62 -24.39 19.08
N SER A 653 8.87 -25.61 18.66
CA SER A 653 9.92 -26.44 19.25
C SER A 653 10.65 -27.26 18.21
N PHE A 654 11.89 -27.64 18.53
CA PHE A 654 12.67 -28.60 17.76
C PHE A 654 13.56 -29.44 18.68
N ASP A 655 13.96 -30.60 18.22
CA ASP A 655 14.91 -31.44 18.91
C ASP A 655 16.33 -31.07 18.47
N ALA A 656 17.08 -30.47 19.36
CA ALA A 656 18.48 -30.12 19.15
C ALA A 656 19.30 -31.40 19.11
N PRO A 657 20.13 -31.64 18.07
CA PRO A 657 20.92 -32.86 17.93
C PRO A 657 22.06 -32.91 18.95
N GLU A 658 22.61 -34.13 19.12
CA GLU A 658 23.91 -34.25 19.76
C GLU A 658 25.00 -33.67 18.84
N VAL A 659 25.86 -32.85 19.40
CA VAL A 659 26.94 -32.18 18.67
C VAL A 659 28.29 -32.45 19.33
N THR A 660 29.34 -32.46 18.54
CA THR A 660 30.73 -32.68 19.04
C THR A 660 31.49 -31.36 19.33
N ALA A 661 30.93 -30.22 18.92
CA ALA A 661 31.37 -28.86 19.20
C ALA A 661 30.16 -27.92 19.21
N ALA A 662 30.27 -26.77 19.83
CA ALA A 662 29.20 -25.81 19.92
C ALA A 662 28.68 -25.44 18.50
N GLN A 663 27.37 -25.52 18.31
CA GLN A 663 26.72 -25.27 17.05
C GLN A 663 25.55 -24.29 17.23
N GLN A 664 25.42 -23.32 16.31
CA GLN A 664 24.34 -22.34 16.35
C GLN A 664 23.25 -22.66 15.33
N PHE A 665 22.04 -22.40 15.75
CA PHE A 665 20.82 -22.47 14.95
C PHE A 665 20.11 -21.14 15.09
N THR A 666 19.83 -20.45 13.99
CA THR A 666 19.11 -19.18 14.01
C THR A 666 17.71 -19.39 13.47
N PHE A 667 16.74 -18.92 14.22
CA PHE A 667 15.33 -18.95 13.81
C PHE A 667 14.80 -17.53 13.71
N GLN A 668 13.94 -17.29 12.75
CA GLN A 668 13.19 -16.05 12.59
C GLN A 668 11.73 -16.29 12.91
N LEU A 669 11.19 -15.45 13.77
CA LEU A 669 9.76 -15.31 13.98
C LEU A 669 9.25 -14.17 13.12
N THR A 670 8.23 -14.43 12.30
CA THR A 670 7.42 -13.40 11.65
C THR A 670 6.04 -13.41 12.29
N VAL A 671 5.59 -12.26 12.76
CA VAL A 671 4.23 -12.08 13.27
C VAL A 671 3.47 -11.13 12.36
N THR A 672 2.17 -11.40 12.19
CA THR A 672 1.29 -10.60 11.35
C THR A 672 0.04 -10.24 12.17
N ASP A 673 -0.39 -8.98 12.08
CA ASP A 673 -1.61 -8.48 12.71
C ASP A 673 -2.87 -8.82 11.89
N ALA A 674 -4.03 -8.42 12.38
CA ALA A 674 -5.31 -8.67 11.72
C ALA A 674 -5.46 -7.91 10.38
N ASP A 675 -4.75 -6.80 10.23
CA ASP A 675 -4.77 -5.96 9.03
C ASP A 675 -3.68 -6.33 8.01
N GLY A 676 -2.86 -7.37 8.31
CA GLY A 676 -1.88 -7.95 7.41
C GLY A 676 -0.50 -7.28 7.43
N ALA A 677 -0.24 -6.32 8.34
CA ALA A 677 1.11 -5.80 8.52
C ALA A 677 1.95 -6.80 9.33
N SER A 678 3.25 -6.87 9.03
CA SER A 678 4.13 -7.89 9.60
C SER A 678 5.41 -7.27 10.14
N ALA A 679 5.98 -7.94 11.15
CA ALA A 679 7.30 -7.69 11.68
C ALA A 679 8.02 -9.00 11.96
N SER A 680 9.34 -8.98 12.00
CA SER A 680 10.13 -10.17 12.27
C SER A 680 11.20 -9.88 13.31
N ASP A 681 11.55 -10.93 14.08
CA ASP A 681 12.64 -10.95 15.04
C ASP A 681 13.36 -12.30 14.98
N THR A 682 14.58 -12.37 15.50
CA THR A 682 15.41 -13.57 15.43
C THR A 682 15.89 -14.00 16.80
N VAL A 683 16.00 -15.32 17.00
CA VAL A 683 16.60 -15.93 18.17
C VAL A 683 17.70 -16.91 17.76
N VAL A 684 18.79 -16.90 18.49
CA VAL A 684 19.89 -17.84 18.30
C VAL A 684 19.86 -18.90 19.39
N VAL A 685 19.88 -20.16 18.97
CA VAL A 685 20.04 -21.31 19.87
C VAL A 685 21.46 -21.86 19.71
N THR A 686 22.23 -21.83 20.78
CA THR A 686 23.55 -22.46 20.81
C THR A 686 23.44 -23.82 21.48
N VAL A 687 23.74 -24.86 20.75
CA VAL A 687 23.79 -26.24 21.25
C VAL A 687 25.24 -26.57 21.53
N ASN A 688 25.57 -26.80 22.79
CA ASN A 688 26.90 -27.22 23.22
C ASN A 688 27.03 -28.75 23.21
N ALA A 689 28.24 -29.22 22.98
CA ALA A 689 28.54 -30.63 23.12
C ALA A 689 28.29 -31.08 24.57
N LYS A 690 27.78 -32.29 24.72
CA LYS A 690 27.68 -32.94 26.03
C LYS A 690 29.10 -33.22 26.55
N ASP A 691 29.44 -32.67 27.70
CA ASP A 691 30.72 -32.89 28.33
C ASP A 691 30.91 -34.38 28.67
N THR A 692 31.87 -35.01 28.05
CA THR A 692 32.20 -36.45 28.26
C THR A 692 33.28 -36.66 29.30
N GLY A 693 33.58 -35.68 30.13
CA GLY A 693 34.51 -35.73 31.22
C GLY A 693 35.22 -34.42 31.46
N PRO A 694 35.78 -34.19 32.64
CA PRO A 694 36.20 -32.84 33.04
C PRO A 694 37.47 -32.44 32.27
N VAL A 695 37.30 -31.71 31.21
CA VAL A 695 38.37 -30.87 30.69
C VAL A 695 38.16 -29.51 31.30
N ASN A 696 38.92 -29.26 32.36
CA ASN A 696 38.95 -27.96 33.03
C ASN A 696 39.30 -26.86 32.01
N THR A 697 38.48 -25.84 31.94
CA THR A 697 38.71 -24.65 31.12
C THR A 697 39.34 -23.59 31.98
N ALA A 698 40.51 -23.09 31.58
CA ALA A 698 41.21 -22.06 32.36
C ALA A 698 40.33 -20.80 32.55
N PRO A 699 40.33 -20.20 33.73
CA PRO A 699 39.56 -19.01 34.01
C PRO A 699 39.98 -17.83 33.09
N VAL A 700 39.04 -16.91 32.82
CA VAL A 700 39.31 -15.67 32.09
C VAL A 700 39.55 -14.57 33.10
N ALA A 701 40.80 -14.19 33.27
CA ALA A 701 41.19 -13.09 34.13
C ALA A 701 40.80 -11.75 33.50
N LYS A 702 40.12 -10.91 34.27
CA LYS A 702 39.75 -9.55 33.86
C LYS A 702 40.06 -8.61 35.04
N VAL A 703 40.75 -7.52 34.75
CA VAL A 703 41.10 -6.52 35.77
C VAL A 703 40.79 -5.12 35.24
N THR A 704 40.24 -4.28 36.09
CA THR A 704 39.87 -2.91 35.79
C THR A 704 40.41 -1.98 36.88
N ALA A 705 40.78 -0.79 36.49
CA ALA A 705 41.17 0.29 37.39
C ALA A 705 40.93 1.64 36.73
N PRO A 706 40.83 2.74 37.45
CA PRO A 706 40.91 4.08 36.88
C PRO A 706 42.21 4.25 36.08
N ALA A 707 42.13 4.81 34.89
CA ALA A 707 43.31 5.03 34.04
C ALA A 707 44.31 6.03 34.68
N THR A 708 43.79 7.00 35.44
CA THR A 708 44.59 8.03 36.13
C THR A 708 44.11 8.24 37.57
N ALA A 709 44.98 8.69 38.43
CA ALA A 709 44.71 9.10 39.81
C ALA A 709 45.54 10.29 40.19
N ASN A 710 45.11 11.10 41.14
CA ASN A 710 45.91 12.17 41.73
C ASN A 710 46.45 11.74 43.09
N ALA A 711 47.50 12.40 43.57
CA ALA A 711 48.05 12.15 44.90
C ALA A 711 46.96 12.31 45.99
N GLY A 712 46.75 11.31 46.78
CA GLY A 712 45.81 11.24 47.89
C GLY A 712 44.53 10.50 47.51
N ASP A 713 44.27 10.18 46.22
CA ASP A 713 43.10 9.41 45.79
C ASP A 713 43.21 7.96 46.29
N VAL A 714 42.07 7.43 46.73
CA VAL A 714 41.95 6.01 47.06
C VAL A 714 41.55 5.28 45.79
N VAL A 715 42.43 4.43 45.28
CA VAL A 715 42.25 3.70 44.04
C VAL A 715 41.92 2.24 44.32
N VAL A 716 40.93 1.73 43.67
CA VAL A 716 40.59 0.30 43.71
C VAL A 716 40.91 -0.31 42.34
N VAL A 717 41.70 -1.36 42.35
CA VAL A 717 41.96 -2.23 41.20
C VAL A 717 41.14 -3.49 41.41
N ASP A 718 40.25 -3.79 40.47
CA ASP A 718 39.21 -4.78 40.65
C ASP A 718 39.29 -5.87 39.59
N ALA A 719 39.42 -7.11 39.99
CA ALA A 719 39.39 -8.31 39.16
C ALA A 719 38.16 -9.18 39.38
N SER A 720 37.13 -8.68 40.10
CA SER A 720 35.94 -9.45 40.41
C SER A 720 35.08 -9.79 39.17
N ALA A 721 35.36 -9.14 38.04
CA ALA A 721 34.74 -9.45 36.75
C ALA A 721 35.41 -10.64 36.02
N SER A 722 36.39 -11.29 36.63
CA SER A 722 36.97 -12.53 36.11
C SER A 722 35.94 -13.66 36.17
N THR A 723 35.93 -14.52 35.17
CA THR A 723 34.97 -15.60 35.05
C THR A 723 35.65 -16.91 34.78
N ASP A 724 35.02 -17.96 35.20
CA ASP A 724 35.40 -19.32 34.87
C ASP A 724 34.24 -19.98 34.13
N ALA A 725 34.54 -20.68 33.04
CA ALA A 725 33.53 -21.30 32.21
C ALA A 725 32.91 -22.53 32.88
N ASP A 726 33.66 -23.17 33.79
CA ASP A 726 33.23 -24.36 34.51
C ASP A 726 32.56 -24.01 35.84
N ASN A 727 32.46 -22.69 36.14
CA ASN A 727 31.97 -22.13 37.40
C ASN A 727 32.78 -22.57 38.64
N ASP A 728 34.04 -22.87 38.45
CA ASP A 728 34.92 -23.20 39.55
C ASP A 728 35.23 -21.99 40.43
N THR A 729 35.57 -22.26 41.68
CA THR A 729 35.85 -21.19 42.62
C THR A 729 37.17 -20.52 42.29
N LEU A 730 37.15 -19.25 41.95
CA LEU A 730 38.30 -18.47 41.54
C LEU A 730 39.11 -17.99 42.74
N THR A 731 40.39 -18.11 42.65
CA THR A 731 41.38 -17.54 43.58
C THR A 731 42.23 -16.49 42.88
N TYR A 732 42.64 -15.46 43.61
CA TYR A 732 43.30 -14.28 43.05
C TYR A 732 44.66 -14.10 43.71
N THR A 733 45.70 -13.99 42.92
CA THR A 733 47.04 -13.68 43.37
C THR A 733 47.57 -12.44 42.68
N TRP A 734 47.91 -11.43 43.45
CA TRP A 734 48.30 -10.14 42.93
C TRP A 734 49.80 -9.94 42.94
N GLN A 735 50.38 -9.46 41.89
CA GLN A 735 51.66 -8.87 41.76
C GLN A 735 51.51 -7.35 41.73
N LEU A 736 51.96 -6.71 42.77
CA LEU A 736 51.86 -5.26 43.00
C LEU A 736 53.12 -4.53 42.50
N PRO A 737 53.00 -3.26 42.12
CA PRO A 737 54.11 -2.39 41.80
C PRO A 737 55.11 -2.35 42.96
N ALA A 738 56.43 -2.36 42.67
CA ALA A 738 57.48 -2.41 43.68
C ALA A 738 57.44 -1.17 44.63
N GLY A 739 57.32 -1.44 45.91
CA GLY A 739 57.30 -0.40 46.96
C GLY A 739 55.91 0.19 47.21
N LEU A 740 54.86 -0.27 46.53
CA LEU A 740 53.48 0.16 46.77
C LEU A 740 52.96 -0.50 48.07
N VAL A 741 52.40 0.32 48.97
CA VAL A 741 51.62 -0.16 50.10
C VAL A 741 50.17 -0.22 49.72
N ALA A 742 49.62 -1.42 49.62
CA ALA A 742 48.26 -1.65 49.24
C ALA A 742 47.62 -2.75 50.08
N GLN A 743 46.29 -2.77 50.16
CA GLN A 743 45.50 -3.84 50.78
C GLN A 743 44.91 -4.73 49.70
N THR A 744 45.15 -6.03 49.82
CA THR A 744 44.52 -7.03 48.91
C THR A 744 43.39 -7.74 49.65
N ASN A 745 42.28 -7.83 49.04
CA ASN A 745 41.11 -8.54 49.55
C ASN A 745 40.49 -9.40 48.42
N GLY A 746 41.00 -10.61 48.23
CA GLY A 746 40.58 -11.51 47.19
C GLY A 746 40.72 -10.88 45.79
N ALA A 747 39.59 -10.60 45.10
CA ALA A 747 39.56 -10.05 43.76
C ALA A 747 39.95 -8.56 43.66
N GLN A 748 40.18 -7.87 44.77
CA GLN A 748 40.44 -6.43 44.78
C GLN A 748 41.74 -6.04 45.46
N VAL A 749 42.36 -4.99 44.95
CA VAL A 749 43.52 -4.29 45.58
C VAL A 749 43.11 -2.83 45.74
N THR A 750 43.32 -2.32 46.96
CA THR A 750 43.06 -0.90 47.27
C THR A 750 44.33 -0.24 47.77
N PHE A 751 44.65 0.92 47.23
CA PHE A 751 45.80 1.72 47.68
C PHE A 751 45.49 3.22 47.66
N THR A 752 46.24 3.99 48.41
CA THR A 752 46.16 5.45 48.31
C THR A 752 47.32 5.93 47.43
N ALA A 753 47.01 6.69 46.38
CA ALA A 753 48.03 7.18 45.47
C ALA A 753 49.00 8.16 46.16
N ALA A 754 50.32 7.82 46.19
CA ALA A 754 51.30 8.66 46.74
C ALA A 754 51.65 9.90 45.89
N GLU A 755 52.30 10.90 46.46
CA GLU A 755 52.81 12.04 45.69
C GLU A 755 54.07 11.64 44.90
N TYR A 756 54.06 11.92 43.58
CA TYR A 756 55.21 11.70 42.70
C TYR A 756 55.65 13.01 42.03
N THR A 757 56.96 13.12 41.76
CA THR A 757 57.51 14.28 41.03
C THR A 757 57.41 14.23 39.53
N ALA A 758 56.99 13.09 38.98
CA ALA A 758 56.66 12.87 37.56
C ALA A 758 55.45 11.92 37.49
N ASP A 759 54.72 11.96 36.40
CA ASP A 759 53.65 11.00 36.15
C ASP A 759 54.23 9.58 36.33
N THR A 760 53.62 8.82 37.22
CA THR A 760 54.14 7.50 37.59
C THR A 760 53.14 6.42 37.26
N SER A 761 53.55 5.47 36.43
CA SER A 761 52.75 4.33 36.05
C SER A 761 52.86 3.18 37.04
N LEU A 762 51.78 2.78 37.63
CA LEU A 762 51.68 1.66 38.58
C LEU A 762 50.96 0.51 37.89
N THR A 763 51.63 -0.56 37.54
CA THR A 763 51.08 -1.73 36.87
C THR A 763 50.75 -2.82 37.88
N PHE A 764 49.51 -3.28 37.86
CA PHE A 764 48.99 -4.35 38.68
C PHE A 764 48.74 -5.57 37.80
N THR A 765 49.20 -6.71 38.23
CA THR A 765 48.95 -7.97 37.54
C THR A 765 48.23 -8.92 38.47
N VAL A 766 47.14 -9.50 38.01
CA VAL A 766 46.41 -10.53 38.75
C VAL A 766 46.52 -11.86 38.02
N THR A 767 46.83 -12.90 38.74
CA THR A 767 46.71 -14.30 38.35
C THR A 767 45.41 -14.82 38.95
N VAL A 768 44.51 -15.27 38.13
CA VAL A 768 43.22 -15.88 38.52
C VAL A 768 43.35 -17.39 38.28
N SER A 769 43.07 -18.18 39.26
CA SER A 769 43.15 -19.66 39.18
C SER A 769 41.86 -20.29 39.72
N ASP A 770 41.42 -21.34 39.06
CA ASP A 770 40.35 -22.25 39.43
C ASP A 770 40.82 -23.44 40.27
N GLY A 771 42.13 -23.53 40.52
CA GLY A 771 42.77 -24.65 41.22
C GLY A 771 43.39 -25.70 40.29
N GLN A 772 43.06 -25.71 38.99
CA GLN A 772 43.64 -26.61 37.98
C GLN A 772 44.38 -25.84 36.88
N ALA A 773 43.87 -24.69 36.49
CA ALA A 773 44.45 -23.81 35.48
C ALA A 773 44.48 -22.36 35.99
N SER A 774 45.17 -21.50 35.29
CA SER A 774 45.18 -20.08 35.62
C SER A 774 45.31 -19.20 34.39
N SER A 775 44.81 -17.96 34.50
CA SER A 775 45.04 -16.89 33.55
C SER A 775 45.47 -15.60 34.20
N VAL A 776 46.06 -14.71 33.43
CA VAL A 776 46.68 -13.49 33.94
C VAL A 776 46.12 -12.28 33.22
N ALA A 777 45.81 -11.22 33.96
CA ALA A 777 45.45 -9.92 33.41
C ALA A 777 46.20 -8.79 34.11
N SER A 778 46.47 -7.74 33.39
CA SER A 778 47.21 -6.58 33.97
C SER A 778 46.48 -5.28 33.62
N THR A 779 46.56 -4.31 34.51
CA THR A 779 46.09 -2.95 34.30
C THR A 779 47.11 -1.96 34.87
N THR A 780 47.08 -0.74 34.38
CA THR A 780 48.01 0.31 34.81
C THR A 780 47.22 1.56 35.19
N VAL A 781 47.59 2.11 36.35
CA VAL A 781 47.08 3.39 36.85
C VAL A 781 48.23 4.40 36.77
N VAL A 782 48.03 5.53 36.11
CA VAL A 782 48.98 6.61 36.04
C VAL A 782 48.67 7.62 37.15
N VAL A 783 49.52 7.73 38.14
CA VAL A 783 49.39 8.76 39.18
C VAL A 783 50.05 10.03 38.66
N ALA A 784 49.25 11.06 38.52
CA ALA A 784 49.68 12.34 37.99
C ALA A 784 50.67 13.02 38.97
N LYS A 785 51.71 13.67 38.44
CA LYS A 785 52.62 14.48 39.17
C LYS A 785 51.92 15.63 39.88
N LYS A 786 52.38 16.02 41.01
CA LYS A 786 51.84 17.21 41.69
C LYS A 786 52.14 18.47 40.89
N VAL A 787 51.09 19.16 40.51
CA VAL A 787 51.18 20.42 39.76
C VAL A 787 51.22 21.57 40.72
N ASP A 788 52.31 22.30 40.73
CA ASP A 788 52.39 23.59 41.43
C ASP A 788 51.61 24.63 40.60
N ASN A 789 50.53 25.12 41.18
CA ASN A 789 49.66 26.13 40.53
C ASN A 789 50.36 27.49 40.44
N GLY A 790 50.93 27.79 39.31
CA GLY A 790 51.56 29.06 38.99
C GLY A 790 51.69 29.26 37.50
N GLY A 791 50.55 29.28 36.77
CA GLY A 791 50.52 29.44 35.31
C GLY A 791 49.70 30.66 34.90
N THR A 792 50.34 31.62 34.26
CA THR A 792 49.72 32.76 33.58
C THR A 792 49.00 32.27 32.31
N CYS A 793 47.76 32.73 32.13
CA CYS A 793 47.01 32.43 30.91
C CYS A 793 47.74 32.96 29.66
N SER A 794 48.13 32.09 28.75
CA SER A 794 48.58 32.44 27.39
C SER A 794 47.40 32.65 26.47
N ASN A 795 47.42 33.70 25.67
CA ASN A 795 46.37 34.18 24.77
C ASN A 795 45.29 35.06 25.40
N ALA A 796 45.68 36.01 26.25
CA ALA A 796 44.79 37.08 26.68
C ALA A 796 44.40 37.95 25.49
N TRP A 797 43.13 38.38 25.45
CA TRP A 797 42.64 39.31 24.44
C TRP A 797 43.35 40.63 24.53
N ASP A 798 43.75 41.17 23.40
CA ASP A 798 44.37 42.48 23.26
C ASP A 798 43.56 43.34 22.30
N ALA A 799 43.13 44.54 22.75
CA ALA A 799 42.32 45.47 21.99
C ALA A 799 43.00 45.95 20.70
N SER A 800 44.33 45.89 20.62
CA SER A 800 45.11 46.35 19.46
C SER A 800 45.38 45.24 18.45
N ALA A 801 45.16 43.99 18.86
CA ALA A 801 45.39 42.83 18.00
C ALA A 801 44.25 42.57 17.03
N VAL A 802 44.56 42.03 15.86
CA VAL A 802 43.60 41.58 14.87
C VAL A 802 43.37 40.11 15.07
N TYR A 803 42.09 39.73 15.16
CA TYR A 803 41.68 38.34 15.29
C TYR A 803 40.85 37.94 14.06
N THR A 804 41.07 36.75 13.59
CA THR A 804 40.29 36.18 12.44
C THR A 804 39.43 35.03 12.92
N GLY A 805 38.38 34.71 12.12
CA GLY A 805 37.42 33.65 12.50
C GLY A 805 38.07 32.34 12.89
N GLY A 806 37.67 31.78 14.04
CA GLY A 806 38.23 30.58 14.65
C GLY A 806 39.35 30.82 15.65
N GLN A 807 39.95 32.03 15.78
CA GLN A 807 40.94 32.30 16.80
C GLN A 807 40.30 32.49 18.18
N GLN A 808 40.91 31.88 19.19
CA GLN A 808 40.40 31.93 20.55
C GLN A 808 41.31 32.75 21.47
N VAL A 809 40.68 33.51 22.34
CA VAL A 809 41.34 34.36 23.35
C VAL A 809 40.69 34.19 24.71
N THR A 810 41.44 34.48 25.77
CA THR A 810 40.88 34.56 27.11
C THR A 810 40.64 36.00 27.51
N HIS A 811 39.45 36.32 27.97
CA HIS A 811 39.07 37.64 28.46
C HIS A 811 37.97 37.53 29.52
N ALA A 812 38.09 38.32 30.58
CA ALA A 812 37.14 38.36 31.70
C ALA A 812 36.78 36.96 32.27
N GLY A 813 37.78 36.06 32.41
CA GLY A 813 37.59 34.76 32.98
C GLY A 813 36.94 33.72 32.05
N LYS A 814 36.77 34.04 30.78
CA LYS A 814 36.17 33.15 29.78
C LYS A 814 37.02 33.05 28.53
N THR A 815 36.83 31.98 27.77
CA THR A 815 37.39 31.76 26.43
C THR A 815 36.38 32.21 25.40
N TRP A 816 36.84 32.97 24.44
CA TRP A 816 36.05 33.54 23.37
C TRP A 816 36.65 33.15 22.02
N GLU A 817 35.83 32.91 21.03
CA GLU A 817 36.23 32.59 19.66
C GLU A 817 35.70 33.69 18.70
N ALA A 818 36.60 34.24 17.90
CA ALA A 818 36.20 35.17 16.86
C ALA A 818 35.39 34.47 15.78
N LYS A 819 34.20 34.97 15.47
CA LYS A 819 33.36 34.40 14.42
C LYS A 819 33.84 34.79 13.02
N TRP A 820 34.41 35.94 12.90
CA TRP A 820 35.06 36.50 11.71
C TRP A 820 36.10 37.53 12.07
N TRP A 821 36.68 38.23 11.13
CA TRP A 821 37.72 39.23 11.37
C TRP A 821 37.25 40.37 12.30
N THR A 822 38.02 40.66 13.34
CA THR A 822 37.75 41.76 14.31
C THR A 822 39.01 42.34 14.91
N THR A 823 38.96 43.59 15.33
CA THR A 823 39.99 44.28 16.13
C THR A 823 39.31 45.33 16.99
N GLY A 824 39.81 45.49 18.23
CA GLY A 824 39.32 46.50 19.18
C GLY A 824 37.97 46.17 19.83
N GLU A 825 37.25 45.17 19.40
CA GLU A 825 35.97 44.77 19.98
C GLU A 825 36.12 43.84 21.18
N ASP A 826 35.69 44.32 22.34
CA ASP A 826 35.74 43.63 23.60
C ASP A 826 34.85 42.37 23.59
N PRO A 827 35.45 41.16 23.76
CA PRO A 827 34.66 39.91 23.71
C PRO A 827 33.53 39.85 24.71
N SER A 828 33.69 40.40 25.91
CA SER A 828 32.70 40.35 26.99
C SER A 828 31.47 41.23 26.75
N LYS A 829 31.52 42.09 25.74
CA LYS A 829 30.43 42.96 25.32
C LYS A 829 29.76 42.48 24.04
N SER A 830 30.23 41.34 23.50
CA SER A 830 29.70 40.80 22.24
C SER A 830 28.37 40.13 22.48
N GLY A 831 27.29 40.65 21.93
CA GLY A 831 25.95 39.99 21.99
C GLY A 831 25.82 38.85 21.00
N GLN A 832 24.61 38.26 20.93
CA GLN A 832 24.31 37.10 20.09
C GLN A 832 24.74 37.24 18.62
N TRP A 833 24.70 38.45 18.10
CA TRP A 833 25.07 38.78 16.71
C TRP A 833 26.42 39.49 16.60
N GLY A 834 27.16 39.66 17.73
CA GLY A 834 28.48 40.25 17.75
C GLY A 834 29.57 39.35 17.21
N VAL A 835 30.77 39.90 17.10
CA VAL A 835 31.92 39.23 16.44
C VAL A 835 32.57 38.12 17.30
N TRP A 836 32.28 38.04 18.59
CA TRP A 836 32.79 37.02 19.47
C TRP A 836 31.70 36.05 19.91
N LYS A 837 32.07 34.77 20.01
CA LYS A 837 31.26 33.70 20.56
C LYS A 837 31.88 33.20 21.85
N GLU A 838 31.15 33.20 22.94
CA GLU A 838 31.61 32.57 24.20
C GLU A 838 31.72 31.06 24.01
N ILE A 839 32.88 30.51 24.41
CA ILE A 839 33.17 29.07 24.31
C ILE A 839 33.02 28.39 25.68
N GLY A 840 33.32 29.12 26.75
CA GLY A 840 33.22 28.60 28.11
C GLY A 840 34.18 29.29 29.07
N PRO A 841 34.32 28.80 30.32
CA PRO A 841 35.27 29.36 31.28
C PRO A 841 36.71 29.21 30.76
N ALA A 842 37.55 30.22 31.04
CA ALA A 842 38.97 30.18 30.70
C ALA A 842 39.67 29.10 31.52
N ASN A 843 40.06 28.01 30.87
CA ASN A 843 40.95 27.00 31.48
C ASN A 843 42.38 27.49 31.35
N CYS A 844 42.89 28.19 32.38
CA CYS A 844 44.29 28.56 32.46
C CYS A 844 45.02 27.46 33.21
N ASN A 845 45.79 26.64 32.47
CA ASN A 845 46.73 25.67 33.06
C ASN A 845 47.99 26.39 33.47
#